data_fa3b0a1e920a8069a22e81065c05adc8
#
_entry.id   fa3b0a1e920a8069a22e81065c05adc8
#
_cell.length_a   1.000
_cell.length_b   1.000
_cell.length_c   1.000
_cell.angle_alpha   90.00
_cell.angle_beta   90.00
_cell.angle_gamma   90.00
#
_symmetry.space_group_name_H-M   'P 1'
#
loop_
_entity.id
_entity.type
_entity.pdbx_description
1 polymer ?
#
loop_
_entity_poly.entity_id
_entity_poly.type
_entity_poly.pdbx_seq_one_letter_code
_entity_poly.pdbx_strand_id
1 'polypeptide(L)'
;MPNVQLPPKESNLFKRILKCYEQKQYKNGLKFCKMILSNPKFAEHGETLAMKGLTLNCLGKKEEAYEFVRKGLRNDVKSHVCWHVYGLLQRSHKKYDEAIKCYRNALKLDKDNLQILRDLSLLQIQMRDLEGYRETRYQLLQLRPTQRASWIGYAIAYHLLKDYDMALKLLEEFRQTQQVPPNKIDYEYSELILYQNQVMREADLFQESLEHIETYERQICDKLLVEEIKGEMLLKLGRLKEASEVFKNLIDRNAENWCYYEGLEKALQLSEKFRDLIDKFLRVNFSKGCPPLFTTLKSLYYNTEKHIGNLKEAAKWMDEAQSLDTADRFINSKCAKYMLRANMIKEAEEMCSKFTREGTSAMENLNEMQCMWFQTECISAYQRLGRYGDALKKCHEVERHFFEITDDQFDFHTYCMRKMTLRAYVDLLRLEDTLRRHAFYFKAARSAIEIYLKLYDDPLTSESKQQEINSENLSAKELKKMLSKQRRAQKKAKLEEEKKHAERERQQKSQKKKRDEEEEEASGLKEELRPEKLERIENPLEEAIKFLIPLKNLVADNIDTHLLAFEIYFRKGKFLLMLQSVKRAFAINSNNPWLHECLIKFSKSVSNQSNLPDIVSQVLSQEMQKIFVNKDLESFNEDFLKRNATSLQHLLSGAKMMYFLDKSRQEKAIAVATRLDETIKDKNVKTLVKVSEALLDGSFGICNSQYEEYRMACHHLLPFTSAFLPAVNEVHSHSAALNHTSNYDVLANEM
;
A
#
# COMPACT_ATOMS: atom_id res chain seq x y z
N MET A 1 -29.89 -6.15 40.91
CA MET A 1 -31.33 -6.43 40.89
C MET A 1 -31.55 -7.85 40.38
N PRO A 2 -32.55 -8.61 40.88
CA PRO A 2 -32.80 -9.96 40.40
C PRO A 2 -33.22 -9.92 38.93
N ASN A 3 -32.72 -10.89 38.17
CA ASN A 3 -33.04 -11.08 36.77
C ASN A 3 -34.56 -11.26 36.61
N VAL A 4 -35.26 -10.28 36.06
CA VAL A 4 -36.70 -10.33 35.88
C VAL A 4 -36.98 -11.22 34.67
N GLN A 5 -37.33 -12.48 34.91
CA GLN A 5 -37.72 -13.38 33.81
C GLN A 5 -39.00 -12.84 33.13
N LEU A 6 -38.96 -12.79 31.80
CA LEU A 6 -40.11 -12.37 31.01
C LEU A 6 -41.17 -13.46 31.01
N PRO A 7 -42.46 -13.11 31.28
CA PRO A 7 -43.58 -14.07 31.12
C PRO A 7 -43.67 -14.57 29.67
N PRO A 8 -44.39 -15.68 29.43
CA PRO A 8 -44.45 -16.32 28.12
C PRO A 8 -44.83 -15.40 26.94
N LYS A 9 -45.72 -14.41 27.20
CA LYS A 9 -46.15 -13.44 26.19
C LYS A 9 -45.01 -12.50 25.77
N GLU A 10 -44.34 -11.92 26.73
CA GLU A 10 -43.21 -11.00 26.53
C GLU A 10 -41.99 -11.72 26.01
N SER A 11 -41.75 -12.96 26.45
CA SER A 11 -40.72 -13.85 25.94
C SER A 11 -40.91 -14.16 24.44
N ASN A 12 -42.16 -14.39 24.01
CA ASN A 12 -42.45 -14.56 22.59
C ASN A 12 -42.22 -13.29 21.78
N LEU A 13 -42.49 -12.10 22.35
CA LEU A 13 -42.17 -10.83 21.72
C LEU A 13 -40.65 -10.66 21.62
N PHE A 14 -39.89 -11.04 22.64
CA PHE A 14 -38.43 -11.00 22.60
C PHE A 14 -37.84 -11.91 21.50
N LYS A 15 -38.34 -13.14 21.36
CA LYS A 15 -37.98 -14.05 20.24
C LYS A 15 -38.27 -13.41 18.88
N ARG A 16 -39.38 -12.64 18.76
CA ARG A 16 -39.69 -11.88 17.52
C ARG A 16 -38.69 -10.74 17.28
N ILE A 17 -38.19 -10.08 18.33
CA ILE A 17 -37.15 -9.06 18.19
C ILE A 17 -35.88 -9.68 17.58
N LEU A 18 -35.41 -10.80 18.09
CA LEU A 18 -34.26 -11.53 17.55
C LEU A 18 -34.48 -11.90 16.10
N LYS A 19 -35.64 -12.48 15.75
CA LYS A 19 -35.97 -12.83 14.38
C LYS A 19 -36.04 -11.62 13.45
N CYS A 20 -36.61 -10.50 13.92
CA CYS A 20 -36.63 -9.25 13.15
C CYS A 20 -35.21 -8.69 12.92
N TYR A 21 -34.31 -8.82 13.88
CA TYR A 21 -32.92 -8.42 13.74
C TYR A 21 -32.20 -9.29 12.67
N GLU A 22 -32.32 -10.60 12.75
CA GLU A 22 -31.76 -11.54 11.75
C GLU A 22 -32.29 -11.28 10.32
N GLN A 23 -33.59 -10.95 10.22
CA GLN A 23 -34.24 -10.66 8.93
C GLN A 23 -34.07 -9.21 8.46
N LYS A 24 -33.24 -8.41 9.13
CA LYS A 24 -33.01 -6.98 8.83
C LYS A 24 -34.28 -6.10 8.88
N GLN A 25 -35.34 -6.57 9.61
CA GLN A 25 -36.59 -5.84 9.80
C GLN A 25 -36.53 -4.91 11.02
N TYR A 26 -35.57 -4.01 11.07
CA TYR A 26 -35.21 -3.20 12.23
C TYR A 26 -36.38 -2.35 12.78
N LYS A 27 -37.18 -1.75 11.90
CA LYS A 27 -38.35 -0.93 12.32
C LYS A 27 -39.38 -1.77 13.06
N ASN A 28 -39.63 -3.01 12.65
CA ASN A 28 -40.55 -3.94 13.33
C ASN A 28 -39.96 -4.41 14.64
N GLY A 29 -38.67 -4.73 14.69
CA GLY A 29 -37.94 -5.05 15.92
C GLY A 29 -38.09 -3.95 16.98
N LEU A 30 -37.96 -2.67 16.62
CA LEU A 30 -38.14 -1.55 17.53
C LEU A 30 -39.58 -1.44 18.06
N LYS A 31 -40.63 -1.76 17.25
CA LYS A 31 -42.02 -1.78 17.72
C LYS A 31 -42.20 -2.81 18.84
N PHE A 32 -41.63 -4.04 18.64
CA PHE A 32 -41.69 -5.08 19.67
C PHE A 32 -40.89 -4.71 20.93
N CYS A 33 -39.71 -4.09 20.78
CA CYS A 33 -38.98 -3.55 21.93
C CYS A 33 -39.82 -2.55 22.73
N LYS A 34 -40.49 -1.61 22.04
CA LYS A 34 -41.38 -0.62 22.69
C LYS A 34 -42.54 -1.30 23.41
N MET A 35 -43.16 -2.32 22.84
CA MET A 35 -44.25 -3.05 23.46
C MET A 35 -43.86 -3.68 24.80
N ILE A 36 -42.64 -4.29 24.88
CA ILE A 36 -42.14 -4.87 26.15
C ILE A 36 -41.82 -3.76 27.15
N LEU A 37 -41.09 -2.71 26.72
CA LEU A 37 -40.58 -1.64 27.57
C LEU A 37 -41.70 -0.65 28.01
N SER A 38 -42.86 -0.67 27.35
CA SER A 38 -44.05 0.15 27.77
C SER A 38 -44.67 -0.37 29.05
N ASN A 39 -44.44 -1.61 29.42
CA ASN A 39 -44.93 -2.16 30.68
C ASN A 39 -43.99 -1.72 31.82
N PRO A 40 -44.47 -1.00 32.86
CA PRO A 40 -43.62 -0.52 33.95
C PRO A 40 -42.80 -1.61 34.64
N LYS A 41 -43.31 -2.86 34.68
CA LYS A 41 -42.61 -3.99 35.29
C LYS A 41 -41.37 -4.42 34.49
N PHE A 42 -41.35 -4.15 33.18
CA PHE A 42 -40.25 -4.55 32.25
C PHE A 42 -39.55 -3.36 31.61
N ALA A 43 -39.87 -2.14 32.01
CA ALA A 43 -39.27 -0.91 31.46
C ALA A 43 -37.75 -0.86 31.56
N GLU A 44 -37.16 -1.59 32.51
CA GLU A 44 -35.72 -1.72 32.75
C GLU A 44 -35.13 -3.09 32.40
N HIS A 45 -35.86 -3.91 31.66
CA HIS A 45 -35.36 -5.23 31.27
C HIS A 45 -34.10 -5.12 30.42
N GLY A 46 -32.96 -5.60 30.94
CA GLY A 46 -31.62 -5.40 30.39
C GLY A 46 -31.48 -5.88 28.95
N GLU A 47 -31.86 -7.12 28.68
CA GLU A 47 -31.74 -7.71 27.34
C GLU A 47 -32.58 -6.98 26.29
N THR A 48 -33.80 -6.55 26.64
CA THR A 48 -34.65 -5.80 25.71
C THR A 48 -34.08 -4.41 25.40
N LEU A 49 -33.50 -3.75 26.41
CA LEU A 49 -32.80 -2.46 26.22
C LEU A 49 -31.57 -2.62 25.34
N ALA A 50 -30.78 -3.66 25.57
CA ALA A 50 -29.61 -3.96 24.78
C ALA A 50 -29.98 -4.22 23.30
N MET A 51 -30.98 -5.08 23.05
CA MET A 51 -31.47 -5.37 21.70
C MET A 51 -32.10 -4.15 21.01
N LYS A 52 -32.78 -3.27 21.78
CA LYS A 52 -33.27 -1.98 21.26
C LYS A 52 -32.09 -1.11 20.78
N GLY A 53 -31.04 -1.01 21.58
CA GLY A 53 -29.83 -0.26 21.21
C GLY A 53 -29.18 -0.82 19.96
N LEU A 54 -28.96 -2.15 19.88
CA LEU A 54 -28.37 -2.80 18.71
C LEU A 54 -29.21 -2.54 17.43
N THR A 55 -30.54 -2.60 17.56
CA THR A 55 -31.45 -2.30 16.44
C THR A 55 -31.39 -0.83 16.03
N LEU A 56 -31.21 0.11 16.97
CA LEU A 56 -30.99 1.52 16.68
C LEU A 56 -29.67 1.77 15.96
N ASN A 57 -28.63 1.06 16.33
CA ASN A 57 -27.33 1.11 15.63
C ASN A 57 -27.48 0.75 14.14
N CYS A 58 -28.24 -0.32 13.84
CA CYS A 58 -28.53 -0.72 12.46
C CYS A 58 -29.39 0.31 11.68
N LEU A 59 -30.00 1.27 12.36
CA LEU A 59 -30.75 2.40 11.77
C LEU A 59 -29.94 3.71 11.75
N GLY A 60 -28.61 3.64 11.98
CA GLY A 60 -27.71 4.80 11.94
C GLY A 60 -27.68 5.66 13.21
N LYS A 61 -28.52 5.37 14.25
CA LYS A 61 -28.60 6.14 15.48
C LYS A 61 -27.54 5.70 16.50
N LYS A 62 -26.28 5.98 16.22
CA LYS A 62 -25.11 5.47 16.95
C LYS A 62 -25.09 5.87 18.44
N GLU A 63 -25.35 7.12 18.76
CA GLU A 63 -25.31 7.65 20.14
C GLU A 63 -26.42 7.06 21.02
N GLU A 64 -27.68 7.11 20.54
CA GLU A 64 -28.80 6.47 21.22
C GLU A 64 -28.56 4.97 21.44
N ALA A 65 -27.93 4.30 20.46
CA ALA A 65 -27.61 2.89 20.54
C ALA A 65 -26.66 2.59 21.71
N TYR A 66 -25.58 3.36 21.85
CA TYR A 66 -24.64 3.21 22.96
C TYR A 66 -25.30 3.42 24.33
N GLU A 67 -26.17 4.42 24.47
CA GLU A 67 -26.89 4.71 25.71
C GLU A 67 -27.77 3.51 26.12
N PHE A 68 -28.59 3.01 25.18
CA PHE A 68 -29.49 1.90 25.47
C PHE A 68 -28.72 0.58 25.75
N VAL A 69 -27.68 0.28 25.03
CA VAL A 69 -26.89 -0.94 25.28
C VAL A 69 -26.18 -0.86 26.63
N ARG A 70 -25.55 0.28 26.96
CA ARG A 70 -24.91 0.49 28.27
C ARG A 70 -25.92 0.45 29.42
N LYS A 71 -27.12 1.04 29.24
CA LYS A 71 -28.19 0.95 30.22
C LYS A 71 -28.62 -0.50 30.42
N GLY A 72 -28.82 -1.26 29.33
CA GLY A 72 -29.15 -2.68 29.37
C GLY A 72 -28.11 -3.50 30.14
N LEU A 73 -26.83 -3.30 29.87
CA LEU A 73 -25.73 -3.99 30.53
C LEU A 73 -25.61 -3.62 32.02
N ARG A 74 -25.85 -2.33 32.39
CA ARG A 74 -25.87 -1.91 33.80
C ARG A 74 -26.99 -2.57 34.57
N ASN A 75 -28.15 -2.74 33.95
CA ASN A 75 -29.31 -3.35 34.58
C ASN A 75 -29.19 -4.84 34.75
N ASP A 76 -28.48 -5.52 33.83
CA ASP A 76 -28.25 -6.97 33.87
C ASP A 76 -26.83 -7.35 33.45
N VAL A 77 -25.87 -7.19 34.36
CA VAL A 77 -24.46 -7.56 34.15
C VAL A 77 -24.26 -9.08 34.05
N LYS A 78 -25.20 -9.89 34.57
CA LYS A 78 -25.15 -11.36 34.58
C LYS A 78 -25.78 -11.98 33.31
N SER A 79 -26.33 -11.20 32.40
CA SER A 79 -26.86 -11.69 31.14
C SER A 79 -25.75 -11.85 30.10
N HIS A 80 -25.57 -13.06 29.59
CA HIS A 80 -24.68 -13.31 28.43
C HIS A 80 -25.18 -12.56 27.18
N VAL A 81 -26.50 -12.38 27.03
CA VAL A 81 -27.09 -11.64 25.90
C VAL A 81 -26.68 -10.18 25.91
N CYS A 82 -26.70 -9.53 27.09
CA CYS A 82 -26.29 -8.12 27.20
C CYS A 82 -24.79 -7.93 26.81
N TRP A 83 -23.92 -8.81 27.28
CA TRP A 83 -22.51 -8.80 26.92
C TRP A 83 -22.27 -9.09 25.43
N HIS A 84 -23.00 -10.08 24.87
CA HIS A 84 -22.91 -10.40 23.44
C HIS A 84 -23.35 -9.22 22.57
N VAL A 85 -24.49 -8.62 22.88
CA VAL A 85 -25.01 -7.43 22.17
C VAL A 85 -24.04 -6.24 22.28
N TYR A 86 -23.43 -6.05 23.45
CA TYR A 86 -22.41 -4.99 23.59
C TYR A 86 -21.17 -5.29 22.73
N GLY A 87 -20.74 -6.54 22.65
CA GLY A 87 -19.68 -6.98 21.75
C GLY A 87 -20.02 -6.74 20.28
N LEU A 88 -21.25 -7.05 19.84
CA LEU A 88 -21.73 -6.77 18.48
C LEU A 88 -21.74 -5.26 18.18
N LEU A 89 -22.11 -4.42 19.14
CA LEU A 89 -22.05 -2.98 19.01
C LEU A 89 -20.60 -2.47 18.89
N GLN A 90 -19.68 -2.96 19.72
CA GLN A 90 -18.26 -2.62 19.64
C GLN A 90 -17.65 -3.06 18.31
N ARG A 91 -17.99 -4.25 17.83
CA ARG A 91 -17.58 -4.75 16.51
C ARG A 91 -18.05 -3.84 15.38
N SER A 92 -19.32 -3.38 15.40
CA SER A 92 -19.87 -2.48 14.38
C SER A 92 -19.18 -1.11 14.34
N HIS A 93 -18.52 -0.72 15.44
CA HIS A 93 -17.70 0.48 15.53
C HIS A 93 -16.20 0.21 15.40
N LYS A 94 -15.82 -0.98 14.88
CA LYS A 94 -14.43 -1.38 14.63
C LYS A 94 -13.53 -1.42 15.89
N LYS A 95 -14.14 -1.48 17.09
CA LYS A 95 -13.42 -1.63 18.37
C LYS A 95 -13.28 -3.11 18.71
N TYR A 96 -12.49 -3.81 17.92
CA TYR A 96 -12.41 -5.27 17.95
C TYR A 96 -11.86 -5.83 19.26
N ASP A 97 -10.84 -5.19 19.86
CA ASP A 97 -10.29 -5.60 21.16
C ASP A 97 -11.35 -5.57 22.28
N GLU A 98 -12.18 -4.52 22.30
CA GLU A 98 -13.27 -4.41 23.26
C GLU A 98 -14.37 -5.44 22.96
N ALA A 99 -14.66 -5.72 21.71
CA ALA A 99 -15.62 -6.74 21.31
C ALA A 99 -15.18 -8.14 21.78
N ILE A 100 -13.90 -8.50 21.62
CA ILE A 100 -13.30 -9.76 22.12
C ILE A 100 -13.48 -9.87 23.64
N LYS A 101 -13.18 -8.81 24.41
CA LYS A 101 -13.39 -8.78 25.86
C LYS A 101 -14.86 -9.02 26.23
N CYS A 102 -15.78 -8.38 25.50
CA CYS A 102 -17.22 -8.56 25.72
C CYS A 102 -17.67 -9.99 25.45
N TYR A 103 -17.22 -10.61 24.35
CA TYR A 103 -17.55 -12.01 24.03
C TYR A 103 -16.94 -12.98 25.04
N ARG A 104 -15.69 -12.76 25.49
CA ARG A 104 -15.09 -13.56 26.57
C ARG A 104 -15.88 -13.44 27.87
N ASN A 105 -16.41 -12.27 28.21
CA ASN A 105 -17.28 -12.09 29.38
C ASN A 105 -18.64 -12.78 29.21
N ALA A 106 -19.22 -12.73 28.01
CA ALA A 106 -20.46 -13.46 27.71
C ALA A 106 -20.27 -14.98 27.86
N LEU A 107 -19.14 -15.53 27.39
CA LEU A 107 -18.81 -16.96 27.50
C LEU A 107 -18.50 -17.41 28.94
N LYS A 108 -18.07 -16.51 29.85
CA LYS A 108 -17.98 -16.83 31.27
C LYS A 108 -19.35 -17.15 31.90
N LEU A 109 -20.40 -16.58 31.32
CA LEU A 109 -21.77 -16.75 31.80
C LEU A 109 -22.51 -17.89 31.09
N ASP A 110 -22.23 -18.12 29.82
CA ASP A 110 -22.75 -19.21 29.00
C ASP A 110 -21.64 -19.81 28.14
N LYS A 111 -20.94 -20.80 28.66
CA LYS A 111 -19.71 -21.36 28.08
C LYS A 111 -19.92 -22.07 26.75
N ASP A 112 -21.09 -22.67 26.55
CA ASP A 112 -21.39 -23.54 25.41
C ASP A 112 -22.21 -22.84 24.32
N ASN A 113 -22.28 -21.50 24.37
CA ASN A 113 -23.02 -20.71 23.40
C ASN A 113 -22.31 -20.67 22.04
N LEU A 114 -22.82 -21.49 21.12
CA LEU A 114 -22.26 -21.64 19.77
C LEU A 114 -22.21 -20.36 18.97
N GLN A 115 -23.17 -19.44 19.15
CA GLN A 115 -23.20 -18.19 18.41
C GLN A 115 -22.07 -17.27 18.87
N ILE A 116 -21.90 -17.12 20.18
CA ILE A 116 -20.85 -16.30 20.76
C ILE A 116 -19.46 -16.86 20.42
N LEU A 117 -19.29 -18.19 20.49
CA LEU A 117 -18.03 -18.85 20.08
C LEU A 117 -17.71 -18.61 18.61
N ARG A 118 -18.70 -18.66 17.71
CA ARG A 118 -18.50 -18.35 16.30
C ARG A 118 -18.08 -16.90 16.09
N ASP A 119 -18.81 -15.97 16.68
CA ASP A 119 -18.50 -14.53 16.56
C ASP A 119 -17.12 -14.21 17.14
N LEU A 120 -16.76 -14.82 18.27
CA LEU A 120 -15.42 -14.67 18.86
C LEU A 120 -14.34 -15.22 17.94
N SER A 121 -14.53 -16.42 17.38
CA SER A 121 -13.52 -17.02 16.49
C SER A 121 -13.29 -16.21 15.22
N LEU A 122 -14.33 -15.58 14.67
CA LEU A 122 -14.20 -14.71 13.50
C LEU A 122 -13.43 -13.43 13.84
N LEU A 123 -13.66 -12.84 15.02
CA LEU A 123 -12.87 -11.69 15.47
C LEU A 123 -11.42 -12.05 15.74
N GLN A 124 -11.16 -13.20 16.33
CA GLN A 124 -9.80 -13.65 16.66
C GLN A 124 -8.97 -13.85 15.38
N ILE A 125 -9.53 -14.49 14.35
CA ILE A 125 -8.81 -14.67 13.08
C ILE A 125 -8.61 -13.32 12.36
N GLN A 126 -9.59 -12.42 12.39
CA GLN A 126 -9.47 -11.07 11.86
C GLN A 126 -8.35 -10.29 12.55
N MET A 127 -8.24 -10.41 13.87
CA MET A 127 -7.22 -9.71 14.66
C MET A 127 -5.90 -10.48 14.78
N ARG A 128 -5.78 -11.65 14.16
CA ARG A 128 -4.60 -12.54 14.27
C ARG A 128 -4.29 -13.01 15.71
N ASP A 129 -5.31 -13.06 16.59
CA ASP A 129 -5.22 -13.75 17.88
C ASP A 129 -5.29 -15.27 17.64
N LEU A 130 -4.20 -15.84 17.09
CA LEU A 130 -4.18 -17.21 16.60
C LEU A 130 -4.30 -18.24 17.73
N GLU A 131 -3.71 -17.96 18.90
CA GLU A 131 -3.83 -18.82 20.08
C GLU A 131 -5.28 -18.85 20.58
N GLY A 132 -5.91 -17.70 20.76
CA GLY A 132 -7.31 -17.62 21.13
C GLY A 132 -8.22 -18.23 20.08
N TYR A 133 -7.91 -18.07 18.79
CA TYR A 133 -8.64 -18.71 17.70
C TYR A 133 -8.59 -20.24 17.79
N ARG A 134 -7.39 -20.81 18.02
CA ARG A 134 -7.20 -22.26 18.23
C ARG A 134 -8.08 -22.79 19.37
N GLU A 135 -8.03 -22.12 20.54
CA GLU A 135 -8.82 -22.53 21.70
C GLU A 135 -10.32 -22.48 21.43
N THR A 136 -10.80 -21.39 20.82
CA THR A 136 -12.23 -21.23 20.48
C THR A 136 -12.68 -22.26 19.44
N ARG A 137 -11.83 -22.58 18.44
CA ARG A 137 -12.10 -23.61 17.43
C ARG A 137 -12.12 -25.02 18.03
N TYR A 138 -11.28 -25.30 19.01
CA TYR A 138 -11.33 -26.56 19.76
C TYR A 138 -12.65 -26.72 20.49
N GLN A 139 -13.13 -25.68 21.19
CA GLN A 139 -14.43 -25.73 21.87
C GLN A 139 -15.58 -25.94 20.87
N LEU A 140 -15.57 -25.29 19.73
CA LEU A 140 -16.55 -25.47 18.66
C LEU A 140 -16.52 -26.90 18.10
N LEU A 141 -15.34 -27.51 17.98
CA LEU A 141 -15.20 -28.92 17.55
C LEU A 141 -15.77 -29.90 18.58
N GLN A 142 -15.49 -29.66 19.87
CA GLN A 142 -16.07 -30.51 20.96
C GLN A 142 -17.59 -30.43 20.99
N LEU A 143 -18.18 -29.24 20.83
CA LEU A 143 -19.63 -29.05 20.87
C LEU A 143 -20.34 -29.54 19.59
N ARG A 144 -19.67 -29.51 18.45
CA ARG A 144 -20.23 -29.87 17.12
C ARG A 144 -19.21 -30.64 16.27
N PRO A 145 -18.87 -31.88 16.62
CA PRO A 145 -17.88 -32.69 15.90
C PRO A 145 -18.34 -33.08 14.47
N THR A 146 -19.64 -33.06 14.19
CA THR A 146 -20.18 -33.32 12.85
C THR A 146 -20.06 -32.14 11.89
N GLN A 147 -19.71 -30.96 12.40
CA GLN A 147 -19.67 -29.76 11.59
C GLN A 147 -18.28 -29.55 10.95
N ARG A 148 -18.21 -29.69 9.62
CA ARG A 148 -16.99 -29.55 8.81
C ARG A 148 -16.18 -28.29 9.15
N ALA A 149 -16.83 -27.11 9.24
CA ALA A 149 -16.17 -25.86 9.57
C ALA A 149 -15.44 -25.83 10.91
N SER A 150 -15.80 -26.71 11.86
CA SER A 150 -15.11 -26.85 13.15
C SER A 150 -13.75 -27.53 12.96
N TRP A 151 -13.69 -28.64 12.23
CA TRP A 151 -12.46 -29.35 11.90
C TRP A 151 -11.48 -28.50 11.12
N ILE A 152 -11.99 -27.93 10.02
CA ILE A 152 -11.17 -27.10 9.11
C ILE A 152 -10.63 -25.86 9.83
N GLY A 153 -11.49 -25.16 10.58
CA GLY A 153 -11.05 -23.97 11.32
C GLY A 153 -10.00 -24.29 12.38
N TYR A 154 -10.07 -25.48 13.00
CA TYR A 154 -9.09 -25.93 13.98
C TYR A 154 -7.77 -26.35 13.34
N ALA A 155 -7.81 -27.05 12.20
CA ALA A 155 -6.62 -27.39 11.43
C ALA A 155 -5.90 -26.14 10.88
N ILE A 156 -6.66 -25.14 10.37
CA ILE A 156 -6.10 -23.86 9.91
C ILE A 156 -5.43 -23.12 11.08
N ALA A 157 -5.99 -23.17 12.30
CA ALA A 157 -5.36 -22.54 13.46
C ALA A 157 -3.95 -23.09 13.73
N TYR A 158 -3.78 -24.41 13.72
CA TYR A 158 -2.47 -25.05 13.88
C TYR A 158 -1.54 -24.75 12.71
N HIS A 159 -2.04 -24.77 11.47
CA HIS A 159 -1.25 -24.42 10.29
C HIS A 159 -0.69 -23.00 10.37
N LEU A 160 -1.50 -22.01 10.75
CA LEU A 160 -1.07 -20.63 10.92
C LEU A 160 -0.10 -20.44 12.09
N LEU A 161 -0.23 -21.25 13.15
CA LEU A 161 0.72 -21.33 14.27
C LEU A 161 2.00 -22.10 13.94
N LYS A 162 2.10 -22.65 12.71
CA LYS A 162 3.22 -23.49 12.23
C LYS A 162 3.40 -24.80 13.01
N ASP A 163 2.38 -25.28 13.69
CA ASP A 163 2.33 -26.63 14.26
C ASP A 163 1.76 -27.59 13.20
N TYR A 164 2.65 -27.93 12.25
CA TYR A 164 2.28 -28.73 11.08
C TYR A 164 1.86 -30.14 11.43
N ASP A 165 2.49 -30.76 12.44
CA ASP A 165 2.19 -32.12 12.87
C ASP A 165 0.73 -32.26 13.35
N MET A 166 0.29 -31.32 14.19
CA MET A 166 -1.10 -31.31 14.66
C MET A 166 -2.07 -30.92 13.54
N ALA A 167 -1.69 -30.01 12.65
CA ALA A 167 -2.52 -29.65 11.49
C ALA A 167 -2.74 -30.87 10.58
N LEU A 168 -1.67 -31.61 10.25
CA LEU A 168 -1.73 -32.82 9.41
C LEU A 168 -2.55 -33.93 10.05
N LYS A 169 -2.37 -34.15 11.34
CA LYS A 169 -3.16 -35.17 12.08
C LYS A 169 -4.66 -34.86 12.02
N LEU A 170 -5.05 -33.61 12.26
CA LEU A 170 -6.45 -33.17 12.21
C LEU A 170 -7.05 -33.28 10.81
N LEU A 171 -6.29 -32.91 9.79
CA LEU A 171 -6.71 -33.02 8.39
C LEU A 171 -6.89 -34.48 7.98
N GLU A 172 -5.99 -35.36 8.42
CA GLU A 172 -6.09 -36.79 8.16
C GLU A 172 -7.30 -37.43 8.87
N GLU A 173 -7.49 -37.15 10.17
CA GLU A 173 -8.66 -37.62 10.91
C GLU A 173 -9.97 -37.12 10.26
N PHE A 174 -10.01 -35.83 9.87
CA PHE A 174 -11.16 -35.28 9.17
C PHE A 174 -11.38 -35.96 7.81
N ARG A 175 -10.33 -36.17 7.03
CA ARG A 175 -10.39 -36.82 5.70
C ARG A 175 -10.93 -38.25 5.82
N GLN A 176 -10.55 -39.03 6.84
CA GLN A 176 -11.05 -40.38 7.10
C GLN A 176 -12.54 -40.38 7.42
N THR A 177 -13.11 -39.30 7.97
CA THR A 177 -14.55 -39.19 8.18
C THR A 177 -15.34 -38.97 6.89
N GLN A 178 -14.66 -38.57 5.79
CA GLN A 178 -15.31 -38.31 4.50
C GLN A 178 -15.42 -39.62 3.70
N GLN A 179 -16.62 -40.12 3.51
CA GLN A 179 -16.87 -41.34 2.73
C GLN A 179 -16.96 -40.99 1.23
N VAL A 180 -15.83 -40.63 0.60
CA VAL A 180 -15.79 -40.37 -0.84
C VAL A 180 -15.31 -41.61 -1.57
N PRO A 181 -16.08 -42.16 -2.55
CA PRO A 181 -15.65 -43.30 -3.34
C PRO A 181 -14.35 -43.00 -4.13
N PRO A 182 -13.42 -43.95 -4.25
CA PRO A 182 -12.11 -43.71 -4.90
C PRO A 182 -12.20 -43.22 -6.36
N ASN A 183 -13.29 -43.51 -7.05
CA ASN A 183 -13.49 -43.17 -8.46
C ASN A 183 -14.36 -41.92 -8.66
N LYS A 184 -14.81 -41.27 -7.58
CA LYS A 184 -15.59 -40.04 -7.66
C LYS A 184 -14.69 -38.82 -7.49
N ILE A 185 -14.69 -37.95 -8.48
CA ILE A 185 -14.06 -36.66 -8.37
C ILE A 185 -15.01 -35.71 -7.64
N ASP A 186 -14.54 -35.18 -6.49
CA ASP A 186 -15.24 -34.19 -5.67
C ASP A 186 -14.33 -32.99 -5.43
N TYR A 187 -14.79 -31.79 -5.76
CA TYR A 187 -13.98 -30.56 -5.66
C TYR A 187 -13.55 -30.23 -4.24
N GLU A 188 -14.45 -30.41 -3.26
CA GLU A 188 -14.16 -30.11 -1.86
C GLU A 188 -13.15 -31.10 -1.27
N TYR A 189 -13.27 -32.36 -1.65
CA TYR A 189 -12.33 -33.39 -1.26
C TYR A 189 -10.97 -33.27 -1.94
N SER A 190 -10.96 -32.91 -3.22
CA SER A 190 -9.73 -32.58 -3.97
C SER A 190 -8.98 -31.41 -3.34
N GLU A 191 -9.70 -30.34 -2.93
CA GLU A 191 -9.08 -29.21 -2.24
C GLU A 191 -8.53 -29.60 -0.86
N LEU A 192 -9.21 -30.48 -0.13
CA LEU A 192 -8.71 -31.01 1.15
C LEU A 192 -7.39 -31.76 0.98
N ILE A 193 -7.27 -32.64 -0.03
CA ILE A 193 -6.03 -33.36 -0.35
C ILE A 193 -4.92 -32.37 -0.69
N LEU A 194 -5.19 -31.40 -1.58
CA LEU A 194 -4.21 -30.40 -1.99
C LEU A 194 -3.78 -29.50 -0.84
N TYR A 195 -4.70 -29.16 0.06
CA TYR A 195 -4.37 -28.38 1.26
C TYR A 195 -3.52 -29.18 2.24
N GLN A 196 -3.83 -30.47 2.47
CA GLN A 196 -2.99 -31.36 3.28
C GLN A 196 -1.59 -31.47 2.69
N ASN A 197 -1.48 -31.60 1.36
CA ASN A 197 -0.20 -31.61 0.66
C ASN A 197 0.57 -30.27 0.80
N GLN A 198 -0.11 -29.13 0.77
CA GLN A 198 0.51 -27.83 1.04
C GLN A 198 1.12 -27.78 2.45
N VAL A 199 0.41 -28.25 3.46
CA VAL A 199 0.93 -28.31 4.84
C VAL A 199 2.15 -29.21 4.93
N MET A 200 2.17 -30.37 4.24
CA MET A 200 3.35 -31.25 4.17
C MET A 200 4.57 -30.56 3.53
N ARG A 201 4.35 -29.84 2.42
CA ARG A 201 5.43 -29.07 1.75
C ARG A 201 5.98 -27.96 2.63
N GLU A 202 5.15 -27.29 3.37
CA GLU A 202 5.57 -26.24 4.32
C GLU A 202 6.25 -26.80 5.57
N ALA A 203 6.00 -28.08 5.90
CA ALA A 203 6.69 -28.82 6.95
C ALA A 203 8.03 -29.45 6.47
N ASP A 204 8.46 -29.17 5.24
CA ASP A 204 9.64 -29.77 4.58
C ASP A 204 9.57 -31.30 4.42
N LEU A 205 8.37 -31.90 4.50
CA LEU A 205 8.10 -33.33 4.30
C LEU A 205 7.95 -33.62 2.80
N PHE A 206 9.02 -33.42 2.02
CA PHE A 206 8.95 -33.45 0.55
C PHE A 206 8.71 -34.86 -0.01
N GLN A 207 9.29 -35.88 0.59
CA GLN A 207 9.10 -37.27 0.15
C GLN A 207 7.65 -37.73 0.43
N GLU A 208 7.17 -37.49 1.62
CA GLU A 208 5.79 -37.81 2.03
C GLU A 208 4.77 -37.02 1.19
N SER A 209 5.08 -35.77 0.87
CA SER A 209 4.24 -34.94 -0.01
C SER A 209 4.16 -35.53 -1.42
N LEU A 210 5.26 -36.03 -1.97
CA LEU A 210 5.29 -36.66 -3.29
C LEU A 210 4.47 -37.96 -3.29
N GLU A 211 4.68 -38.84 -2.32
CA GLU A 211 3.91 -40.11 -2.15
C GLU A 211 2.42 -39.84 -1.95
N HIS A 212 2.09 -38.80 -1.17
CA HIS A 212 0.70 -38.41 -0.92
C HIS A 212 0.03 -37.95 -2.21
N ILE A 213 0.66 -37.08 -3.02
CA ILE A 213 0.06 -36.58 -4.26
C ILE A 213 -0.12 -37.69 -5.30
N GLU A 214 0.84 -38.64 -5.38
CA GLU A 214 0.74 -39.81 -6.25
C GLU A 214 -0.37 -40.76 -5.85
N THR A 215 -0.54 -41.00 -4.55
CA THR A 215 -1.60 -41.88 -4.00
C THR A 215 -2.99 -41.35 -4.33
N TYR A 216 -3.20 -40.05 -4.21
CA TYR A 216 -4.50 -39.40 -4.41
C TYR A 216 -4.69 -38.74 -5.78
N GLU A 217 -3.76 -38.90 -6.71
CA GLU A 217 -3.80 -38.27 -8.03
C GLU A 217 -5.15 -38.43 -8.73
N ARG A 218 -5.77 -39.63 -8.68
CA ARG A 218 -7.04 -39.91 -9.35
C ARG A 218 -8.19 -39.08 -8.83
N GLN A 219 -8.16 -38.68 -7.56
CA GLN A 219 -9.23 -37.95 -6.86
C GLN A 219 -9.04 -36.42 -6.93
N ILE A 220 -7.89 -35.96 -7.43
CA ILE A 220 -7.60 -34.54 -7.59
C ILE A 220 -8.13 -34.04 -8.93
N CYS A 221 -8.89 -32.94 -8.93
CA CYS A 221 -9.49 -32.34 -10.11
C CYS A 221 -8.44 -31.69 -11.04
N ASP A 222 -7.50 -30.98 -10.45
CA ASP A 222 -6.47 -30.20 -11.18
C ASP A 222 -5.23 -31.06 -11.46
N LYS A 223 -5.22 -31.73 -12.62
CA LYS A 223 -4.11 -32.58 -13.05
C LYS A 223 -2.85 -31.80 -13.41
N LEU A 224 -3.00 -30.54 -13.86
CA LEU A 224 -1.85 -29.72 -14.18
C LEU A 224 -1.08 -29.36 -12.89
N LEU A 225 -1.80 -28.92 -11.86
CA LEU A 225 -1.21 -28.63 -10.55
C LEU A 225 -0.54 -29.84 -9.91
N VAL A 226 -1.08 -31.06 -10.12
CA VAL A 226 -0.42 -32.30 -9.65
C VAL A 226 0.96 -32.43 -10.24
N GLU A 227 1.11 -32.25 -11.55
CA GLU A 227 2.41 -32.33 -12.23
C GLU A 227 3.36 -31.19 -11.81
N GLU A 228 2.83 -29.98 -11.59
CA GLU A 228 3.61 -28.86 -11.06
C GLU A 228 4.18 -29.19 -9.67
N ILE A 229 3.36 -29.71 -8.77
CA ILE A 229 3.78 -30.13 -7.42
C ILE A 229 4.81 -31.26 -7.50
N LYS A 230 4.60 -32.28 -8.35
CA LYS A 230 5.57 -33.37 -8.55
C LYS A 230 6.92 -32.82 -9.01
N GLY A 231 6.93 -31.95 -10.01
CA GLY A 231 8.15 -31.31 -10.51
C GLY A 231 8.89 -30.53 -9.44
N GLU A 232 8.17 -29.77 -8.64
CA GLU A 232 8.76 -28.99 -7.53
C GLU A 232 9.34 -29.93 -6.44
N MET A 233 8.60 -30.96 -6.03
CA MET A 233 9.08 -31.89 -5.01
C MET A 233 10.30 -32.70 -5.48
N LEU A 234 10.32 -33.14 -6.72
CA LEU A 234 11.46 -33.83 -7.31
C LEU A 234 12.73 -32.96 -7.33
N LEU A 235 12.58 -31.65 -7.62
CA LEU A 235 13.70 -30.68 -7.51
C LEU A 235 14.20 -30.56 -6.07
N LYS A 236 13.30 -30.47 -5.09
CA LYS A 236 13.65 -30.37 -3.67
C LYS A 236 14.36 -31.62 -3.15
N LEU A 237 13.97 -32.79 -3.65
CA LEU A 237 14.56 -34.09 -3.32
C LEU A 237 15.86 -34.38 -4.08
N GLY A 238 16.26 -33.49 -5.01
CA GLY A 238 17.45 -33.70 -5.83
C GLY A 238 17.33 -34.77 -6.95
N ARG A 239 16.10 -35.24 -7.25
CA ARG A 239 15.78 -36.22 -8.30
C ARG A 239 15.69 -35.51 -9.65
N LEU A 240 16.83 -34.93 -10.09
CA LEU A 240 16.89 -33.96 -11.19
C LEU A 240 16.49 -34.57 -12.57
N LYS A 241 16.78 -35.81 -12.83
CA LYS A 241 16.39 -36.48 -14.08
C LYS A 241 14.89 -36.55 -14.26
N GLU A 242 14.19 -37.03 -13.22
CA GLU A 242 12.74 -37.14 -13.21
C GLU A 242 12.06 -35.76 -13.23
N ALA A 243 12.60 -34.80 -12.46
CA ALA A 243 12.13 -33.40 -12.50
C ALA A 243 12.23 -32.84 -13.94
N SER A 244 13.33 -33.10 -14.65
CA SER A 244 13.50 -32.59 -16.03
C SER A 244 12.48 -33.17 -17.02
N GLU A 245 12.05 -34.42 -16.84
CA GLU A 245 11.02 -35.05 -17.67
C GLU A 245 9.64 -34.42 -17.38
N VAL A 246 9.32 -34.21 -16.11
CA VAL A 246 8.07 -33.55 -15.70
C VAL A 246 8.01 -32.14 -16.27
N PHE A 247 9.06 -31.33 -16.15
CA PHE A 247 9.06 -29.95 -16.68
C PHE A 247 9.02 -29.91 -18.21
N LYS A 248 9.63 -30.87 -18.93
CA LYS A 248 9.46 -30.98 -20.38
C LYS A 248 8.01 -31.23 -20.77
N ASN A 249 7.33 -32.17 -20.10
CA ASN A 249 5.93 -32.45 -20.32
C ASN A 249 5.03 -31.22 -20.02
N LEU A 250 5.34 -30.48 -18.97
CA LEU A 250 4.64 -29.23 -18.62
C LEU A 250 4.84 -28.15 -19.70
N ILE A 251 6.04 -27.99 -20.25
CA ILE A 251 6.35 -27.05 -21.34
C ILE A 251 5.61 -27.47 -22.62
N ASP A 252 5.53 -28.75 -22.94
CA ASP A 252 4.80 -29.23 -24.11
C ASP A 252 3.30 -28.99 -24.01
N ARG A 253 2.74 -28.97 -22.79
CA ARG A 253 1.34 -28.62 -22.53
C ARG A 253 1.09 -27.10 -22.53
N ASN A 254 1.96 -26.33 -21.94
CA ASN A 254 1.84 -24.89 -21.83
C ASN A 254 3.20 -24.20 -21.96
N ALA A 255 3.62 -23.98 -23.20
CA ALA A 255 4.90 -23.36 -23.51
C ALA A 255 5.00 -21.86 -23.19
N GLU A 256 3.90 -21.25 -22.71
CA GLU A 256 3.84 -19.81 -22.36
C GLU A 256 4.24 -19.56 -20.90
N ASN A 257 4.22 -20.58 -20.05
CA ASN A 257 4.53 -20.44 -18.64
C ASN A 257 6.04 -20.47 -18.39
N TRP A 258 6.63 -19.30 -18.11
CA TRP A 258 8.05 -19.15 -17.86
C TRP A 258 8.56 -19.98 -16.66
N CYS A 259 7.74 -20.19 -15.63
CA CYS A 259 8.15 -20.98 -14.45
C CYS A 259 8.56 -22.42 -14.78
N TYR A 260 8.02 -22.98 -15.86
CA TYR A 260 8.40 -24.33 -16.29
C TYR A 260 9.81 -24.38 -16.90
N TYR A 261 10.21 -23.30 -17.60
CA TYR A 261 11.59 -23.17 -18.11
C TYR A 261 12.59 -22.97 -16.99
N GLU A 262 12.25 -22.18 -15.95
CA GLU A 262 13.08 -22.04 -14.75
C GLU A 262 13.20 -23.36 -13.99
N GLY A 263 12.13 -24.14 -13.88
CA GLY A 263 12.13 -25.49 -13.29
C GLY A 263 13.05 -26.44 -14.08
N LEU A 264 12.97 -26.42 -15.41
CA LEU A 264 13.82 -27.23 -16.28
C LEU A 264 15.28 -26.81 -16.21
N GLU A 265 15.59 -25.51 -16.15
CA GLU A 265 16.93 -25.00 -15.95
C GLU A 265 17.55 -25.52 -14.66
N LYS A 266 16.83 -25.44 -13.55
CA LYS A 266 17.26 -25.98 -12.24
C LYS A 266 17.48 -27.48 -12.30
N ALA A 267 16.59 -28.23 -12.97
CA ALA A 267 16.70 -29.68 -13.13
C ALA A 267 17.91 -30.10 -13.97
N LEU A 268 18.26 -29.34 -15.00
CA LEU A 268 19.37 -29.62 -15.89
C LEU A 268 20.69 -28.98 -15.44
N GLN A 269 20.68 -28.17 -14.37
CA GLN A 269 21.86 -27.44 -13.85
C GLN A 269 22.59 -26.61 -14.92
N LEU A 270 21.85 -26.01 -15.84
CA LEU A 270 22.39 -25.33 -17.04
C LEU A 270 22.65 -23.84 -16.72
N SER A 271 23.87 -23.50 -16.33
CA SER A 271 24.28 -22.08 -16.25
C SER A 271 24.59 -21.44 -17.60
N GLU A 272 25.08 -22.22 -18.59
CA GLU A 272 25.51 -21.70 -19.91
C GLU A 272 24.50 -21.92 -21.05
N LYS A 273 23.62 -22.91 -20.97
CA LYS A 273 22.64 -23.24 -22.03
C LYS A 273 21.25 -22.60 -21.80
N PHE A 274 21.13 -21.70 -20.83
CA PHE A 274 19.92 -20.97 -20.58
C PHE A 274 19.47 -20.11 -21.78
N ARG A 275 20.43 -19.66 -22.58
CA ARG A 275 20.19 -18.91 -23.82
C ARG A 275 19.35 -19.70 -24.83
N ASP A 276 19.59 -21.00 -24.98
CA ASP A 276 18.84 -21.87 -25.92
C ASP A 276 17.38 -22.07 -25.44
N LEU A 277 17.15 -22.12 -24.13
CA LEU A 277 15.79 -22.19 -23.56
C LEU A 277 15.03 -20.89 -23.76
N ILE A 278 15.68 -19.73 -23.56
CA ILE A 278 15.12 -18.42 -23.86
C ILE A 278 14.75 -18.34 -25.35
N ASP A 279 15.63 -18.73 -26.22
CA ASP A 279 15.42 -18.70 -27.68
C ASP A 279 14.23 -19.59 -28.08
N LYS A 280 14.15 -20.80 -27.50
CA LYS A 280 12.98 -21.67 -27.70
C LYS A 280 11.67 -21.04 -27.22
N PHE A 281 11.68 -20.46 -26.01
CA PHE A 281 10.52 -19.76 -25.44
C PHE A 281 10.09 -18.59 -26.34
N LEU A 282 11.04 -17.78 -26.79
CA LEU A 282 10.79 -16.65 -27.69
C LEU A 282 10.17 -17.08 -29.00
N ARG A 283 10.78 -18.05 -29.69
CA ARG A 283 10.32 -18.56 -31.00
C ARG A 283 8.91 -19.11 -30.93
N VAL A 284 8.59 -19.91 -29.90
CA VAL A 284 7.26 -20.51 -29.73
C VAL A 284 6.22 -19.42 -29.49
N ASN A 285 6.51 -18.45 -28.65
CA ASN A 285 5.55 -17.40 -28.31
C ASN A 285 5.40 -16.36 -29.43
N PHE A 286 6.47 -16.04 -30.19
CA PHE A 286 6.37 -15.19 -31.37
C PHE A 286 5.53 -15.86 -32.49
N SER A 287 5.71 -17.15 -32.70
CA SER A 287 4.94 -17.90 -33.70
C SER A 287 3.42 -17.95 -33.37
N LYS A 288 3.08 -17.88 -32.08
CA LYS A 288 1.69 -17.85 -31.59
C LYS A 288 1.09 -16.45 -31.50
N GLY A 289 1.88 -15.39 -31.75
CA GLY A 289 1.43 -14.00 -31.61
C GLY A 289 1.05 -13.59 -30.19
N CYS A 290 1.75 -14.10 -29.16
CA CYS A 290 1.42 -13.86 -27.75
C CYS A 290 1.85 -12.47 -27.25
N PRO A 291 0.91 -11.52 -27.00
CA PRO A 291 1.20 -10.19 -26.48
C PRO A 291 1.90 -10.16 -25.10
N PRO A 292 1.64 -11.11 -24.15
CA PRO A 292 2.33 -11.13 -22.85
C PRO A 292 3.84 -11.26 -22.94
N LEU A 293 4.40 -11.79 -24.02
CA LEU A 293 5.83 -11.89 -24.23
C LEU A 293 6.54 -10.54 -24.17
N PHE A 294 5.93 -9.49 -24.73
CA PHE A 294 6.44 -8.12 -24.65
C PHE A 294 6.58 -7.61 -23.22
N THR A 295 5.73 -8.06 -22.31
CA THR A 295 5.81 -7.65 -20.89
C THR A 295 6.97 -8.32 -20.17
N THR A 296 7.29 -9.54 -20.51
CA THR A 296 8.42 -10.32 -19.93
C THR A 296 9.77 -9.85 -20.49
N LEU A 297 9.85 -9.60 -21.79
CA LEU A 297 11.06 -9.06 -22.46
C LEU A 297 11.32 -7.58 -22.14
N LYS A 298 10.34 -6.88 -21.62
CA LYS A 298 10.40 -5.44 -21.33
C LYS A 298 11.52 -5.03 -20.39
N SER A 299 11.94 -5.92 -19.49
CA SER A 299 13.07 -5.68 -18.60
C SER A 299 14.41 -5.61 -19.33
N LEU A 300 14.52 -6.24 -20.50
CA LEU A 300 15.76 -6.34 -21.27
C LEU A 300 15.92 -5.24 -22.34
N TYR A 301 14.84 -4.83 -23.01
CA TYR A 301 14.92 -3.95 -24.19
C TYR A 301 14.45 -2.49 -23.99
N TYR A 302 13.57 -2.19 -23.02
CA TYR A 302 13.00 -0.85 -22.84
C TYR A 302 13.81 0.14 -21.99
N ASN A 303 15.04 -0.21 -21.67
CA ASN A 303 15.88 0.73 -20.89
C ASN A 303 16.43 1.91 -21.70
N THR A 304 16.38 1.90 -23.03
CA THR A 304 17.06 2.90 -23.86
C THR A 304 16.37 4.27 -23.88
N GLU A 305 15.07 4.36 -24.06
CA GLU A 305 14.38 5.66 -24.18
C GLU A 305 14.20 6.40 -22.83
N LYS A 306 14.13 5.65 -21.74
CA LYS A 306 14.14 6.19 -20.37
C LYS A 306 15.44 6.96 -20.05
N HIS A 307 16.51 6.66 -20.75
CA HIS A 307 17.84 7.20 -20.49
C HIS A 307 18.11 8.54 -21.18
N ILE A 308 17.33 8.91 -22.21
CA ILE A 308 17.50 10.17 -22.95
C ILE A 308 16.95 11.37 -22.17
N GLY A 309 15.96 11.16 -21.29
CA GLY A 309 15.45 12.21 -20.40
C GLY A 309 14.55 13.27 -21.06
N ASN A 310 14.11 13.07 -22.32
CA ASN A 310 13.14 13.95 -22.98
C ASN A 310 11.72 13.41 -22.83
N LEU A 311 11.14 13.63 -21.65
CA LEU A 311 9.82 13.10 -21.30
C LEU A 311 8.67 13.71 -22.09
N LYS A 312 8.79 14.98 -22.52
CA LYS A 312 7.76 15.65 -23.33
C LYS A 312 7.67 15.04 -24.73
N GLU A 313 8.82 14.81 -25.36
CA GLU A 313 8.87 14.19 -26.68
C GLU A 313 8.42 12.72 -26.62
N ALA A 314 8.85 11.99 -25.58
CA ALA A 314 8.37 10.64 -25.34
C ALA A 314 6.84 10.57 -25.15
N ALA A 315 6.23 11.56 -24.50
CA ALA A 315 4.77 11.65 -24.38
C ALA A 315 4.09 11.88 -25.74
N LYS A 316 4.64 12.74 -26.62
CA LYS A 316 4.12 12.95 -27.96
C LYS A 316 4.18 11.71 -28.83
N TRP A 317 5.31 11.01 -28.85
CA TRP A 317 5.45 9.75 -29.57
C TRP A 317 4.46 8.67 -29.10
N MET A 318 4.22 8.62 -27.80
CA MET A 318 3.22 7.71 -27.22
C MET A 318 1.78 8.12 -27.56
N ASP A 319 1.49 9.42 -27.66
CA ASP A 319 0.19 9.94 -28.08
C ASP A 319 -0.07 9.66 -29.57
N GLU A 320 0.94 9.82 -30.41
CA GLU A 320 0.88 9.44 -31.81
C GLU A 320 0.64 7.94 -31.97
N ALA A 321 1.38 7.09 -31.25
CA ALA A 321 1.17 5.64 -31.24
C ALA A 321 -0.26 5.26 -30.78
N GLN A 322 -0.80 5.92 -29.74
CA GLN A 322 -2.17 5.72 -29.28
C GLN A 322 -3.21 6.15 -30.31
N SER A 323 -2.92 7.19 -31.10
CA SER A 323 -3.84 7.66 -32.15
C SER A 323 -4.00 6.66 -33.29
N LEU A 324 -3.02 5.78 -33.52
CA LEU A 324 -3.08 4.72 -34.53
C LEU A 324 -3.97 3.54 -34.10
N ASP A 325 -4.04 3.24 -32.80
CA ASP A 325 -4.93 2.25 -32.22
C ASP A 325 -5.55 2.75 -30.91
N THR A 326 -6.66 3.46 -31.07
CA THR A 326 -7.38 4.05 -29.92
C THR A 326 -8.12 3.01 -29.06
N ALA A 327 -8.23 1.76 -29.51
CA ALA A 327 -8.87 0.67 -28.78
C ALA A 327 -7.90 -0.09 -27.88
N ASP A 328 -6.58 0.08 -28.05
CA ASP A 328 -5.58 -0.60 -27.23
C ASP A 328 -5.43 0.08 -25.85
N ARG A 329 -5.96 -0.59 -24.81
CA ARG A 329 -5.86 -0.14 -23.42
C ARG A 329 -4.42 -0.12 -22.88
N PHE A 330 -3.54 -0.97 -23.40
CA PHE A 330 -2.15 -1.02 -22.97
C PHE A 330 -1.41 0.24 -23.45
N ILE A 331 -1.51 0.58 -24.73
CA ILE A 331 -0.89 1.79 -25.30
C ILE A 331 -1.48 3.03 -24.63
N ASN A 332 -2.80 3.10 -24.44
CA ASN A 332 -3.47 4.18 -23.71
C ASN A 332 -2.90 4.37 -22.29
N SER A 333 -2.78 3.28 -21.50
CA SER A 333 -2.21 3.34 -20.14
C SER A 333 -0.74 3.77 -20.15
N LYS A 334 0.03 3.39 -21.16
CA LYS A 334 1.42 3.82 -21.32
C LYS A 334 1.50 5.29 -21.68
N CYS A 335 0.68 5.75 -22.60
CA CYS A 335 0.59 7.15 -22.99
C CYS A 335 0.28 8.04 -21.77
N ALA A 336 -0.78 7.73 -21.03
CA ALA A 336 -1.13 8.43 -19.79
C ALA A 336 0.03 8.45 -18.78
N LYS A 337 0.76 7.36 -18.64
CA LYS A 337 1.92 7.27 -17.74
C LYS A 337 3.06 8.20 -18.17
N TYR A 338 3.36 8.30 -19.48
CA TYR A 338 4.38 9.24 -19.98
C TYR A 338 3.93 10.69 -19.85
N MET A 339 2.65 10.98 -20.09
CA MET A 339 2.06 12.30 -19.86
C MET A 339 2.21 12.74 -18.40
N LEU A 340 1.91 11.86 -17.43
CA LEU A 340 2.12 12.14 -16.00
C LEU A 340 3.58 12.41 -15.67
N ARG A 341 4.52 11.66 -16.27
CA ARG A 341 5.96 11.89 -16.08
C ARG A 341 6.44 13.21 -16.70
N ALA A 342 5.78 13.66 -17.77
CA ALA A 342 5.99 14.96 -18.38
C ALA A 342 5.24 16.10 -17.67
N ASN A 343 4.57 15.83 -16.54
CA ASN A 343 3.74 16.75 -15.76
C ASN A 343 2.47 17.25 -16.49
N MET A 344 2.01 16.54 -17.51
CA MET A 344 0.81 16.80 -18.30
C MET A 344 -0.38 16.04 -17.66
N ILE A 345 -0.88 16.53 -16.51
CA ILE A 345 -1.85 15.79 -15.70
C ILE A 345 -3.23 15.78 -16.34
N LYS A 346 -3.67 16.91 -16.94
CA LYS A 346 -4.98 17.03 -17.58
C LYS A 346 -5.09 16.12 -18.80
N GLU A 347 -4.05 16.14 -19.63
CA GLU A 347 -3.96 15.30 -20.83
C GLU A 347 -3.93 13.80 -20.45
N ALA A 348 -3.24 13.44 -19.35
CA ALA A 348 -3.25 12.09 -18.85
C ALA A 348 -4.64 11.66 -18.33
N GLU A 349 -5.39 12.56 -17.69
CA GLU A 349 -6.76 12.31 -17.27
C GLU A 349 -7.69 12.13 -18.47
N GLU A 350 -7.59 12.98 -19.50
CA GLU A 350 -8.33 12.87 -20.75
C GLU A 350 -7.99 11.56 -21.46
N MET A 351 -6.73 11.16 -21.50
CA MET A 351 -6.30 9.89 -22.05
C MET A 351 -6.94 8.68 -21.34
N CYS A 352 -6.98 8.70 -20.02
CA CYS A 352 -7.62 7.66 -19.23
C CYS A 352 -9.15 7.68 -19.35
N SER A 353 -9.77 8.83 -19.60
CA SER A 353 -11.24 8.94 -19.73
C SER A 353 -11.81 8.13 -20.88
N LYS A 354 -11.01 7.82 -21.90
CA LYS A 354 -11.40 6.97 -23.05
C LYS A 354 -11.83 5.56 -22.62
N PHE A 355 -11.35 5.07 -21.47
CA PHE A 355 -11.63 3.72 -20.96
C PHE A 355 -12.26 3.69 -19.56
N THR A 356 -12.70 4.84 -19.06
CA THR A 356 -13.42 4.97 -17.78
C THR A 356 -14.91 5.18 -18.03
N ARG A 357 -15.71 5.10 -16.96
CA ARG A 357 -17.16 5.25 -17.02
C ARG A 357 -17.56 6.66 -17.45
N GLU A 358 -18.45 6.79 -18.41
CA GLU A 358 -19.00 8.07 -18.86
C GLU A 358 -19.76 8.78 -17.72
N GLY A 359 -19.65 10.11 -17.66
CA GLY A 359 -20.35 10.94 -16.69
C GLY A 359 -19.71 11.05 -15.31
N THR A 360 -18.58 10.36 -15.07
CA THR A 360 -17.76 10.48 -13.88
C THR A 360 -16.35 10.96 -14.24
N SER A 361 -15.66 11.65 -13.31
CA SER A 361 -14.26 12.00 -13.52
C SER A 361 -13.40 10.74 -13.65
N ALA A 362 -12.48 10.72 -14.62
CA ALA A 362 -11.53 9.62 -14.76
C ALA A 362 -10.69 9.41 -13.48
N MET A 363 -10.33 10.50 -12.80
CA MET A 363 -9.64 10.47 -11.51
C MET A 363 -10.43 9.75 -10.41
N GLU A 364 -11.73 9.99 -10.30
CA GLU A 364 -12.59 9.33 -9.32
C GLU A 364 -12.82 7.86 -9.68
N ASN A 365 -13.10 7.57 -10.96
CA ASN A 365 -13.31 6.20 -11.40
C ASN A 365 -12.05 5.33 -11.23
N LEU A 366 -10.85 5.84 -11.58
CA LEU A 366 -9.59 5.13 -11.36
C LEU A 366 -9.26 4.95 -9.87
N ASN A 367 -9.70 5.88 -9.02
CA ASN A 367 -9.59 5.74 -7.57
C ASN A 367 -10.53 4.64 -7.05
N GLU A 368 -11.80 4.61 -7.47
CA GLU A 368 -12.75 3.53 -7.13
C GLU A 368 -12.25 2.15 -7.59
N MET A 369 -11.61 2.10 -8.76
CA MET A 369 -10.98 0.88 -9.31
C MET A 369 -9.65 0.52 -8.64
N GLN A 370 -9.19 1.29 -7.65
CA GLN A 370 -7.91 1.09 -6.95
C GLN A 370 -6.71 1.00 -7.89
N CYS A 371 -6.67 1.86 -8.92
CA CYS A 371 -5.62 1.87 -9.94
C CYS A 371 -4.30 2.47 -9.38
N MET A 372 -3.55 1.68 -8.63
CA MET A 372 -2.38 2.10 -7.83
C MET A 372 -1.25 2.70 -8.68
N TRP A 373 -1.02 2.18 -9.90
CA TRP A 373 0.02 2.72 -10.77
C TRP A 373 -0.28 4.17 -11.17
N PHE A 374 -1.55 4.47 -11.47
CA PHE A 374 -1.98 5.81 -11.86
C PHE A 374 -1.87 6.77 -10.66
N GLN A 375 -2.37 6.36 -9.50
CA GLN A 375 -2.29 7.15 -8.27
C GLN A 375 -0.84 7.50 -7.91
N THR A 376 0.08 6.52 -7.96
CA THR A 376 1.50 6.78 -7.61
C THR A 376 2.24 7.64 -8.63
N GLU A 377 1.92 7.56 -9.93
CA GLU A 377 2.47 8.48 -10.93
C GLU A 377 1.88 9.89 -10.78
N CYS A 378 0.58 10.04 -10.41
CA CYS A 378 -0.03 11.33 -10.06
C CYS A 378 0.64 11.96 -8.82
N ILE A 379 0.88 11.20 -7.75
CA ILE A 379 1.60 11.67 -6.56
C ILE A 379 2.93 12.29 -6.99
N SER A 380 3.71 11.56 -7.80
CA SER A 380 5.01 12.03 -8.25
C SER A 380 4.92 13.28 -9.14
N ALA A 381 3.89 13.38 -9.99
CA ALA A 381 3.67 14.56 -10.83
C ALA A 381 3.28 15.78 -9.98
N TYR A 382 2.34 15.64 -9.05
CA TYR A 382 1.96 16.72 -8.13
C TYR A 382 3.11 17.17 -7.25
N GLN A 383 3.94 16.23 -6.75
CA GLN A 383 5.14 16.56 -5.95
C GLN A 383 6.14 17.38 -6.75
N ARG A 384 6.43 17.04 -8.02
CA ARG A 384 7.30 17.81 -8.90
C ARG A 384 6.75 19.21 -9.21
N LEU A 385 5.43 19.36 -9.29
CA LEU A 385 4.76 20.64 -9.53
C LEU A 385 4.57 21.48 -8.26
N GLY A 386 5.03 21.02 -7.09
CA GLY A 386 4.83 21.72 -5.82
C GLY A 386 3.39 21.72 -5.29
N ARG A 387 2.50 20.92 -5.89
CA ARG A 387 1.09 20.77 -5.48
C ARG A 387 0.98 19.75 -4.36
N TYR A 388 1.49 20.10 -3.18
CA TYR A 388 1.65 19.15 -2.08
C TYR A 388 0.33 18.62 -1.51
N GLY A 389 -0.71 19.45 -1.43
CA GLY A 389 -2.03 19.02 -0.96
C GLY A 389 -2.68 17.98 -1.87
N ASP A 390 -2.58 18.14 -3.19
CA ASP A 390 -3.08 17.15 -4.15
C ASP A 390 -2.30 15.83 -4.07
N ALA A 391 -0.96 15.93 -3.92
CA ALA A 391 -0.11 14.76 -3.74
C ALA A 391 -0.47 14.01 -2.44
N LEU A 392 -0.61 14.72 -1.31
CA LEU A 392 -1.00 14.13 -0.02
C LEU A 392 -2.38 13.49 -0.08
N LYS A 393 -3.35 14.14 -0.74
CA LYS A 393 -4.68 13.55 -0.97
C LYS A 393 -4.56 12.18 -1.62
N LYS A 394 -3.76 12.06 -2.69
CA LYS A 394 -3.53 10.78 -3.37
C LYS A 394 -2.78 9.77 -2.49
N CYS A 395 -1.84 10.20 -1.66
CA CYS A 395 -1.16 9.32 -0.69
C CYS A 395 -2.16 8.73 0.33
N HIS A 396 -3.05 9.56 0.87
CA HIS A 396 -4.09 9.11 1.79
C HIS A 396 -5.14 8.22 1.11
N GLU A 397 -5.49 8.48 -0.15
CA GLU A 397 -6.36 7.59 -0.94
C GLU A 397 -5.72 6.21 -1.10
N VAL A 398 -4.41 6.13 -1.39
CA VAL A 398 -3.67 4.85 -1.45
C VAL A 398 -3.66 4.15 -0.09
N GLU A 399 -3.32 4.85 1.01
CA GLU A 399 -3.36 4.27 2.37
C GLU A 399 -4.74 3.72 2.71
N ARG A 400 -5.80 4.45 2.35
CA ARG A 400 -7.17 4.04 2.56
C ARG A 400 -7.49 2.72 1.83
N HIS A 401 -7.05 2.55 0.59
CA HIS A 401 -7.26 1.29 -0.14
C HIS A 401 -6.59 0.10 0.55
N PHE A 402 -5.35 0.28 1.03
CA PHE A 402 -4.65 -0.78 1.79
C PHE A 402 -5.30 -1.07 3.15
N PHE A 403 -5.97 -0.09 3.75
CA PHE A 403 -6.76 -0.27 4.95
C PHE A 403 -8.07 -1.02 4.67
N GLU A 404 -8.81 -0.62 3.64
CA GLU A 404 -10.12 -1.19 3.27
C GLU A 404 -10.02 -2.68 2.91
N ILE A 405 -8.93 -3.12 2.26
CA ILE A 405 -8.70 -4.53 1.93
C ILE A 405 -8.66 -5.40 3.19
N THR A 406 -8.12 -4.90 4.29
CA THR A 406 -7.99 -5.64 5.56
C THR A 406 -9.14 -5.40 6.53
N ASP A 407 -10.06 -4.49 6.21
CA ASP A 407 -11.15 -4.09 7.09
C ASP A 407 -12.38 -4.98 6.86
N ASP A 408 -12.98 -5.48 7.95
CA ASP A 408 -14.22 -6.27 8.02
C ASP A 408 -14.41 -7.35 6.93
N GLN A 409 -13.73 -8.48 7.09
CA GLN A 409 -13.83 -9.64 6.19
C GLN A 409 -14.61 -10.81 6.81
N PHE A 410 -15.49 -10.59 7.77
CA PHE A 410 -16.18 -11.65 8.51
C PHE A 410 -16.97 -12.60 7.61
N ASP A 411 -17.67 -12.06 6.62
CA ASP A 411 -18.42 -12.87 5.67
C ASP A 411 -17.49 -13.74 4.82
N PHE A 412 -16.32 -13.20 4.47
CA PHE A 412 -15.30 -13.92 3.72
C PHE A 412 -14.69 -15.08 4.52
N HIS A 413 -14.33 -14.87 5.79
CA HIS A 413 -13.85 -15.94 6.66
C HIS A 413 -14.86 -17.10 6.74
N THR A 414 -16.15 -16.77 6.88
CA THR A 414 -17.22 -17.77 6.92
C THR A 414 -17.40 -18.46 5.57
N TYR A 415 -17.34 -17.72 4.48
CA TYR A 415 -17.46 -18.22 3.11
C TYR A 415 -16.39 -19.25 2.78
N CYS A 416 -15.13 -18.94 3.02
CA CYS A 416 -13.99 -19.80 2.68
C CYS A 416 -14.05 -21.14 3.41
N MET A 417 -14.40 -21.16 4.69
CA MET A 417 -14.55 -22.40 5.45
C MET A 417 -15.74 -23.24 4.96
N ARG A 418 -16.82 -22.60 4.54
CA ARG A 418 -18.01 -23.28 4.02
C ARG A 418 -17.78 -23.87 2.63
N LYS A 419 -17.07 -23.14 1.78
CA LYS A 419 -16.80 -23.49 0.37
C LYS A 419 -15.52 -24.28 0.19
N MET A 420 -14.78 -24.55 1.26
CA MET A 420 -13.53 -25.31 1.23
C MET A 420 -12.45 -24.71 0.29
N THR A 421 -12.38 -23.39 0.17
CA THR A 421 -11.31 -22.72 -0.57
C THR A 421 -10.09 -22.49 0.34
N LEU A 422 -9.46 -23.58 0.79
CA LEU A 422 -8.56 -23.56 1.96
C LEU A 422 -7.20 -22.94 1.66
N ARG A 423 -6.57 -23.36 0.57
CA ARG A 423 -5.25 -22.85 0.14
C ARG A 423 -5.31 -21.34 -0.12
N ALA A 424 -6.22 -20.92 -0.97
CA ALA A 424 -6.41 -19.50 -1.28
C ALA A 424 -6.75 -18.67 -0.03
N TYR A 425 -7.49 -19.24 0.93
CA TYR A 425 -7.81 -18.55 2.18
C TYR A 425 -6.59 -18.34 3.06
N VAL A 426 -5.77 -19.36 3.26
CA VAL A 426 -4.53 -19.23 4.06
C VAL A 426 -3.54 -18.29 3.39
N ASP A 427 -3.38 -18.39 2.06
CA ASP A 427 -2.50 -17.52 1.29
C ASP A 427 -2.96 -16.05 1.36
N LEU A 428 -4.28 -15.81 1.31
CA LEU A 428 -4.82 -14.45 1.48
C LEU A 428 -4.58 -13.90 2.90
N LEU A 429 -4.80 -14.70 3.95
CA LEU A 429 -4.53 -14.28 5.33
C LEU A 429 -3.07 -13.85 5.52
N ARG A 430 -2.13 -14.58 4.92
CA ARG A 430 -0.69 -14.26 4.93
C ARG A 430 -0.36 -13.03 4.10
N LEU A 431 -1.01 -12.89 2.94
CA LEU A 431 -0.86 -11.70 2.09
C LEU A 431 -1.31 -10.44 2.81
N GLU A 432 -2.45 -10.49 3.51
CA GLU A 432 -2.96 -9.36 4.29
C GLU A 432 -2.00 -8.91 5.38
N ASP A 433 -1.33 -9.85 6.06
CA ASP A 433 -0.34 -9.54 7.10
C ASP A 433 0.87 -8.78 6.54
N THR A 434 1.17 -8.95 5.24
CA THR A 434 2.31 -8.32 4.56
C THR A 434 1.91 -7.30 3.50
N LEU A 435 0.62 -6.99 3.34
CA LEU A 435 0.08 -6.20 2.24
C LEU A 435 0.74 -4.83 2.07
N ARG A 436 0.98 -4.12 3.19
CA ARG A 436 1.67 -2.81 3.18
C ARG A 436 3.17 -2.88 2.87
N ARG A 437 3.74 -4.07 2.65
CA ARG A 437 5.08 -4.25 2.06
C ARG A 437 5.09 -3.98 0.55
N HIS A 438 3.93 -3.90 -0.09
CA HIS A 438 3.81 -3.72 -1.53
C HIS A 438 4.48 -2.42 -2.01
N ALA A 439 5.14 -2.49 -3.18
CA ALA A 439 5.91 -1.37 -3.73
C ALA A 439 5.10 -0.08 -3.95
N PHE A 440 3.81 -0.17 -4.26
CA PHE A 440 2.94 1.00 -4.41
C PHE A 440 2.68 1.69 -3.06
N TYR A 441 2.47 0.91 -1.99
CA TYR A 441 2.36 1.46 -0.65
C TYR A 441 3.64 2.19 -0.25
N PHE A 442 4.80 1.54 -0.45
CA PHE A 442 6.10 2.13 -0.14
C PHE A 442 6.32 3.46 -0.87
N LYS A 443 5.99 3.53 -2.18
CA LYS A 443 6.11 4.77 -2.96
C LYS A 443 5.22 5.89 -2.42
N ALA A 444 3.96 5.59 -2.13
CA ALA A 444 3.02 6.57 -1.59
C ALA A 444 3.44 7.04 -0.20
N ALA A 445 3.81 6.13 0.70
CA ALA A 445 4.26 6.44 2.06
C ALA A 445 5.56 7.27 2.06
N ARG A 446 6.53 6.91 1.20
CA ARG A 446 7.76 7.69 1.01
C ARG A 446 7.46 9.12 0.58
N SER A 447 6.65 9.31 -0.48
CA SER A 447 6.28 10.63 -0.95
C SER A 447 5.52 11.44 0.10
N ALA A 448 4.60 10.80 0.85
CA ALA A 448 3.90 11.47 1.95
C ALA A 448 4.87 11.96 3.04
N ILE A 449 5.81 11.10 3.46
CA ILE A 449 6.83 11.46 4.45
C ILE A 449 7.69 12.62 3.93
N GLU A 450 8.21 12.53 2.70
CA GLU A 450 9.05 13.58 2.09
C GLU A 450 8.31 14.92 2.02
N ILE A 451 7.02 14.92 1.66
CA ILE A 451 6.19 16.13 1.61
C ILE A 451 5.96 16.68 3.02
N TYR A 452 5.59 15.85 4.00
CA TYR A 452 5.39 16.32 5.38
C TYR A 452 6.67 16.87 6.02
N LEU A 453 7.84 16.29 5.71
CA LEU A 453 9.13 16.85 6.13
C LEU A 453 9.36 18.22 5.51
N LYS A 454 9.04 18.40 4.22
CA LYS A 454 9.18 19.70 3.54
C LYS A 454 8.20 20.72 4.09
N LEU A 455 6.95 20.37 4.36
CA LEU A 455 5.96 21.26 4.99
C LEU A 455 6.33 21.64 6.43
N TYR A 456 7.07 20.79 7.14
CA TYR A 456 7.62 21.13 8.45
C TYR A 456 8.78 22.13 8.36
N ASP A 457 9.70 21.93 7.39
CA ASP A 457 10.88 22.78 7.20
C ASP A 457 10.50 24.14 6.61
N ASP A 458 9.50 24.19 5.72
CA ASP A 458 9.00 25.40 5.04
C ASP A 458 7.46 25.46 5.15
N PRO A 459 6.94 25.93 6.29
CA PRO A 459 5.51 26.07 6.50
C PRO A 459 4.92 27.10 5.54
N LEU A 460 3.86 26.75 4.83
CA LEU A 460 3.12 27.67 3.95
C LEU A 460 2.46 28.77 4.77
N THR A 461 3.18 29.82 5.07
CA THR A 461 2.63 31.02 5.69
C THR A 461 1.68 31.73 4.73
N SER A 462 0.57 32.25 5.25
CA SER A 462 -0.46 32.96 4.47
C SER A 462 0.08 34.20 3.72
N GLU A 463 1.30 34.60 3.97
CA GLU A 463 1.94 35.78 3.36
C GLU A 463 2.62 35.47 2.02
N SER A 464 3.08 34.23 1.78
CA SER A 464 3.78 33.88 0.55
C SER A 464 2.87 33.83 -0.69
N LYS A 465 1.56 33.57 -0.55
CA LYS A 465 0.62 33.67 -1.68
C LYS A 465 0.18 35.09 -2.05
N GLN A 466 0.45 36.07 -1.20
CA GLN A 466 0.24 37.48 -1.56
C GLN A 466 1.41 38.09 -2.37
N GLN A 467 2.59 37.51 -2.33
CA GLN A 467 3.75 38.01 -3.08
C GLN A 467 3.79 37.52 -4.55
N GLU A 468 3.25 36.35 -4.85
CA GLU A 468 3.16 35.86 -6.24
C GLU A 468 2.09 36.58 -7.09
N ILE A 469 1.08 37.20 -6.44
CA ILE A 469 0.03 37.98 -7.11
C ILE A 469 0.47 39.47 -7.33
N ASN A 470 1.53 39.93 -6.69
CA ASN A 470 1.96 41.33 -6.71
C ASN A 470 3.08 41.64 -7.70
N SER A 471 3.47 40.74 -8.58
CA SER A 471 4.57 40.97 -9.55
C SER A 471 4.14 41.39 -10.97
N GLU A 472 2.88 41.75 -11.20
CA GLU A 472 2.47 42.40 -12.44
C GLU A 472 1.80 43.75 -12.13
N ASN A 473 2.42 44.81 -12.65
CA ASN A 473 2.07 46.23 -12.56
C ASN A 473 0.60 46.51 -12.94
N LEU A 474 -0.31 46.49 -11.98
CA LEU A 474 -1.67 47.00 -12.13
C LEU A 474 -1.99 48.02 -11.04
N SER A 475 -2.54 49.15 -11.43
CA SER A 475 -2.87 50.22 -10.50
C SER A 475 -3.92 49.80 -9.46
N ALA A 476 -3.84 50.30 -8.22
CA ALA A 476 -4.71 49.94 -7.11
C ALA A 476 -6.20 50.11 -7.40
N LYS A 477 -6.60 50.90 -8.41
CA LYS A 477 -7.99 51.03 -8.87
C LYS A 477 -8.48 49.88 -9.74
N GLU A 478 -7.61 49.29 -10.55
CA GLU A 478 -7.93 48.17 -11.41
C GLU A 478 -8.01 46.87 -10.63
N LEU A 479 -7.14 46.68 -9.64
CA LEU A 479 -7.18 45.53 -8.70
C LEU A 479 -8.47 45.49 -7.91
N LYS A 480 -8.95 46.67 -7.41
CA LYS A 480 -10.24 46.77 -6.70
C LYS A 480 -11.43 46.48 -7.60
N LYS A 481 -11.34 46.82 -8.88
CA LYS A 481 -12.39 46.56 -9.90
C LYS A 481 -12.43 45.09 -10.30
N MET A 482 -11.28 44.42 -10.42
CA MET A 482 -11.16 42.98 -10.68
C MET A 482 -11.67 42.16 -9.49
N LEU A 483 -11.27 42.46 -8.26
CA LEU A 483 -11.72 41.79 -7.06
C LEU A 483 -13.24 41.92 -6.86
N SER A 484 -13.82 43.10 -7.17
CA SER A 484 -15.27 43.30 -7.09
C SER A 484 -16.04 42.51 -8.17
N LYS A 485 -15.42 42.40 -9.38
CA LYS A 485 -15.99 41.60 -10.50
C LYS A 485 -15.93 40.11 -10.21
N GLN A 486 -14.84 39.64 -9.62
CA GLN A 486 -14.65 38.25 -9.20
C GLN A 486 -15.59 37.86 -8.06
N ARG A 487 -15.79 38.72 -7.04
CA ARG A 487 -16.79 38.52 -5.98
C ARG A 487 -18.23 38.51 -6.50
N ARG A 488 -18.56 39.34 -7.52
CA ARG A 488 -19.88 39.30 -8.17
C ARG A 488 -20.07 38.05 -9.02
N ALA A 489 -19.05 37.57 -9.71
CA ALA A 489 -19.08 36.33 -10.48
C ALA A 489 -19.24 35.10 -9.57
N GLN A 490 -18.50 35.06 -8.46
CA GLN A 490 -18.64 33.99 -7.46
C GLN A 490 -20.01 33.98 -6.77
N LYS A 491 -20.57 35.17 -6.45
CA LYS A 491 -21.92 35.27 -5.91
C LYS A 491 -22.99 34.83 -6.92
N LYS A 492 -22.80 35.14 -8.21
CA LYS A 492 -23.74 34.73 -9.26
C LYS A 492 -23.66 33.23 -9.55
N ALA A 493 -22.45 32.64 -9.53
CA ALA A 493 -22.24 31.20 -9.67
C ALA A 493 -22.84 30.43 -8.47
N LYS A 494 -22.66 30.92 -7.25
CA LYS A 494 -23.30 30.35 -6.05
C LYS A 494 -24.82 30.39 -6.09
N LEU A 495 -25.38 31.48 -6.57
CA LEU A 495 -26.85 31.64 -6.66
C LEU A 495 -27.47 30.79 -7.76
N GLU A 496 -26.70 30.51 -8.84
CA GLU A 496 -27.11 29.63 -9.94
C GLU A 496 -26.98 28.14 -9.56
N GLU A 497 -25.95 27.82 -8.74
CA GLU A 497 -25.76 26.49 -8.15
C GLU A 497 -26.87 26.18 -7.13
N GLU A 498 -27.22 27.15 -6.26
CA GLU A 498 -28.33 27.00 -5.30
C GLU A 498 -29.69 26.84 -6.00
N LYS A 499 -29.91 27.53 -7.12
CA LYS A 499 -31.14 27.35 -7.91
C LYS A 499 -31.21 25.98 -8.60
N LYS A 500 -30.11 25.52 -9.18
CA LYS A 500 -30.01 24.16 -9.76
C LYS A 500 -30.13 23.07 -8.69
N HIS A 501 -29.63 23.34 -7.49
CA HIS A 501 -29.75 22.42 -6.34
C HIS A 501 -31.20 22.32 -5.85
N ALA A 502 -31.90 23.45 -5.74
CA ALA A 502 -33.30 23.49 -5.27
C ALA A 502 -34.29 22.84 -6.28
N GLU A 503 -33.99 22.90 -7.58
CA GLU A 503 -34.81 22.24 -8.62
C GLU A 503 -34.59 20.73 -8.68
N ARG A 504 -33.33 20.27 -8.44
CA ARG A 504 -32.99 18.85 -8.29
C ARG A 504 -33.55 18.23 -7.00
N GLU A 505 -33.61 18.98 -5.91
CA GLU A 505 -34.21 18.52 -4.64
C GLU A 505 -35.69 18.20 -4.72
N ARG A 506 -36.44 18.93 -5.54
CA ARG A 506 -37.90 18.69 -5.68
C ARG A 506 -38.23 17.39 -6.44
N GLN A 507 -37.37 16.91 -7.32
CA GLN A 507 -37.58 15.67 -8.08
C GLN A 507 -37.07 14.39 -7.39
N GLN A 508 -36.25 14.50 -6.33
CA GLN A 508 -35.57 13.37 -5.70
C GLN A 508 -36.10 12.95 -4.32
N LYS A 509 -37.09 13.65 -3.76
CA LYS A 509 -37.59 13.40 -2.39
C LYS A 509 -38.25 12.05 -2.13
N SER A 510 -38.55 11.25 -3.14
CA SER A 510 -39.19 9.93 -2.95
C SER A 510 -38.24 8.71 -2.96
N GLN A 511 -36.99 8.85 -3.43
CA GLN A 511 -35.99 7.76 -3.45
C GLN A 511 -34.80 7.96 -2.49
N LYS A 512 -34.73 9.08 -1.80
CA LYS A 512 -33.54 9.65 -1.18
C LYS A 512 -33.22 9.19 0.28
N LYS A 513 -34.05 8.43 0.94
CA LYS A 513 -33.86 8.10 2.36
C LYS A 513 -32.89 6.95 2.69
N LYS A 514 -32.39 6.24 1.69
CA LYS A 514 -31.37 5.17 1.86
C LYS A 514 -29.98 5.58 1.42
N ARG A 515 -29.86 6.64 0.61
CA ARG A 515 -28.57 7.14 0.12
C ARG A 515 -27.92 8.17 1.07
N ASP A 516 -28.72 8.87 1.84
CA ASP A 516 -28.27 10.03 2.63
C ASP A 516 -27.31 9.64 3.78
N GLU A 517 -27.40 8.40 4.33
CA GLU A 517 -26.53 7.96 5.44
C GLU A 517 -25.13 7.51 4.94
N GLU A 518 -25.05 6.93 3.74
CA GLU A 518 -23.77 6.59 3.11
C GLU A 518 -23.09 7.83 2.51
N GLU A 519 -23.88 8.82 2.06
CA GLU A 519 -23.39 10.10 1.54
C GLU A 519 -22.89 11.05 2.65
N GLU A 520 -23.42 10.98 3.88
CA GLU A 520 -22.91 11.75 5.02
C GLU A 520 -21.56 11.25 5.53
N GLU A 521 -21.34 9.94 5.63
CA GLU A 521 -20.01 9.39 5.93
C GLU A 521 -19.02 9.66 4.79
N ALA A 522 -19.46 9.54 3.54
CA ALA A 522 -18.65 9.85 2.37
C ALA A 522 -18.36 11.35 2.22
N SER A 523 -19.30 12.24 2.60
CA SER A 523 -19.09 13.69 2.58
C SER A 523 -18.14 14.16 3.68
N GLY A 524 -18.23 13.58 4.87
CA GLY A 524 -17.29 13.81 5.98
C GLY A 524 -15.85 13.43 5.61
N LEU A 525 -15.68 12.27 4.98
CA LEU A 525 -14.36 11.81 4.48
C LEU A 525 -13.85 12.65 3.30
N LYS A 526 -14.73 13.10 2.38
CA LYS A 526 -14.37 14.02 1.30
C LYS A 526 -13.95 15.39 1.83
N GLU A 527 -14.48 15.81 2.98
CA GLU A 527 -14.09 17.06 3.64
C GLU A 527 -12.75 16.95 4.39
N GLU A 528 -12.43 15.77 4.91
CA GLU A 528 -11.19 15.49 5.62
C GLU A 528 -9.98 15.44 4.67
N LEU A 529 -10.16 14.95 3.44
CA LEU A 529 -9.12 14.85 2.39
C LEU A 529 -9.08 16.07 1.43
N ARG A 530 -9.43 17.27 1.91
CA ARG A 530 -9.26 18.49 1.11
C ARG A 530 -7.78 18.87 1.01
N PRO A 531 -7.24 19.09 -0.19
CA PRO A 531 -5.82 19.43 -0.40
C PRO A 531 -5.35 20.60 0.48
N GLU A 532 -6.17 21.65 0.60
CA GLU A 532 -5.84 22.84 1.40
C GLU A 532 -5.72 22.56 2.90
N LYS A 533 -6.47 21.58 3.42
CA LYS A 533 -6.38 21.15 4.82
C LYS A 533 -5.13 20.31 5.05
N LEU A 534 -4.80 19.44 4.09
CA LEU A 534 -3.63 18.55 4.17
C LEU A 534 -2.29 19.32 4.10
N GLU A 535 -2.26 20.45 3.38
CA GLU A 535 -1.09 21.34 3.34
C GLU A 535 -0.88 22.15 4.63
N ARG A 536 -1.95 22.35 5.43
CA ARG A 536 -1.95 23.22 6.63
C ARG A 536 -2.11 22.45 7.92
N ILE A 537 -1.61 21.22 7.97
CA ILE A 537 -1.68 20.39 9.18
C ILE A 537 -0.76 20.98 10.24
N GLU A 538 -1.27 21.11 11.47
CA GLU A 538 -0.51 21.66 12.60
C GLU A 538 0.73 20.84 12.97
N ASN A 539 0.65 19.50 12.83
CA ASN A 539 1.70 18.57 13.22
C ASN A 539 2.11 17.64 12.07
N PRO A 540 2.82 18.13 11.03
CA PRO A 540 3.21 17.32 9.87
C PRO A 540 4.05 16.08 10.23
N LEU A 541 4.92 16.18 11.26
CA LEU A 541 5.76 15.06 11.69
C LEU A 541 4.97 13.90 12.31
N GLU A 542 3.83 14.17 12.96
CA GLU A 542 2.97 13.11 13.48
C GLU A 542 2.26 12.38 12.34
N GLU A 543 1.82 13.08 11.31
CA GLU A 543 1.25 12.46 10.10
C GLU A 543 2.32 11.63 9.37
N ALA A 544 3.54 12.14 9.24
CA ALA A 544 4.65 11.38 8.66
C ALA A 544 4.91 10.07 9.42
N ILE A 545 4.80 10.07 10.75
CA ILE A 545 4.98 8.87 11.58
C ILE A 545 3.90 7.81 11.29
N LYS A 546 2.65 8.20 10.99
CA LYS A 546 1.59 7.25 10.63
C LYS A 546 1.96 6.44 9.38
N PHE A 547 2.55 7.08 8.37
CA PHE A 547 3.07 6.38 7.19
C PHE A 547 4.35 5.60 7.46
N LEU A 548 5.18 6.04 8.40
CA LEU A 548 6.44 5.37 8.74
C LEU A 548 6.23 4.05 9.50
N ILE A 549 5.24 3.96 10.39
CA ILE A 549 5.03 2.79 11.26
C ILE A 549 4.89 1.48 10.44
N PRO A 550 4.03 1.40 9.41
CA PRO A 550 3.94 0.20 8.59
C PRO A 550 5.24 -0.15 7.86
N LEU A 551 5.99 0.85 7.39
CA LEU A 551 7.29 0.62 6.74
C LEU A 551 8.31 0.04 7.71
N LYS A 552 8.39 0.54 8.94
CA LYS A 552 9.29 0.01 9.97
C LYS A 552 8.98 -1.43 10.35
N ASN A 553 7.70 -1.81 10.32
CA ASN A 553 7.26 -3.14 10.71
C ASN A 553 7.39 -4.16 9.58
N LEU A 554 7.13 -3.76 8.33
CA LEU A 554 7.00 -4.68 7.19
C LEU A 554 8.12 -4.57 6.16
N VAL A 555 8.83 -3.42 6.11
CA VAL A 555 9.87 -3.12 5.11
C VAL A 555 11.18 -2.70 5.81
N ALA A 556 11.50 -3.37 6.90
CA ALA A 556 12.70 -3.10 7.69
C ALA A 556 14.01 -3.52 6.99
N ASP A 557 13.92 -4.31 5.93
CA ASP A 557 15.01 -4.72 5.05
C ASP A 557 15.41 -3.64 4.00
N ASN A 558 14.60 -2.61 3.83
CA ASN A 558 14.89 -1.49 2.94
C ASN A 558 15.55 -0.34 3.72
N ILE A 559 16.75 0.06 3.28
CA ILE A 559 17.52 1.14 3.91
C ILE A 559 16.76 2.47 3.95
N ASP A 560 15.99 2.79 2.90
CA ASP A 560 15.22 4.05 2.81
C ASP A 560 14.21 4.18 3.95
N THR A 561 13.66 3.08 4.46
CA THR A 561 12.77 3.09 5.64
C THR A 561 13.46 3.68 6.85
N HIS A 562 14.72 3.33 7.09
CA HIS A 562 15.48 3.79 8.23
C HIS A 562 16.01 5.21 8.04
N LEU A 563 16.34 5.60 6.81
CA LEU A 563 16.78 6.96 6.49
C LEU A 563 15.61 7.96 6.60
N LEU A 564 14.42 7.61 6.14
CA LEU A 564 13.20 8.39 6.37
C LEU A 564 12.86 8.50 7.86
N ALA A 565 13.02 7.41 8.62
CA ALA A 565 12.85 7.43 10.06
C ALA A 565 13.83 8.37 10.74
N PHE A 566 15.10 8.37 10.30
CA PHE A 566 16.13 9.29 10.81
C PHE A 566 15.71 10.75 10.57
N GLU A 567 15.29 11.12 9.36
CA GLU A 567 14.92 12.50 9.02
C GLU A 567 13.73 13.01 9.86
N ILE A 568 12.75 12.15 10.18
CA ILE A 568 11.65 12.50 11.09
C ILE A 568 12.16 12.69 12.50
N TYR A 569 12.95 11.75 13.04
CA TYR A 569 13.43 11.79 14.41
C TYR A 569 14.49 12.88 14.64
N PHE A 570 15.24 13.25 13.59
CA PHE A 570 16.16 14.37 13.60
C PHE A 570 15.41 15.69 13.90
N ARG A 571 14.32 15.96 13.17
CA ARG A 571 13.49 17.14 13.39
C ARG A 571 12.74 17.13 14.74
N LYS A 572 12.44 15.94 15.26
CA LYS A 572 11.83 15.75 16.59
C LYS A 572 12.85 15.77 17.74
N GLY A 573 14.14 15.84 17.47
CA GLY A 573 15.20 15.80 18.51
C GLY A 573 15.26 14.49 19.31
N LYS A 574 14.87 13.33 18.69
CA LYS A 574 14.82 12.04 19.38
C LYS A 574 16.09 11.21 19.15
N PHE A 575 17.17 11.57 19.86
CA PHE A 575 18.54 11.05 19.64
C PHE A 575 18.65 9.53 19.66
N LEU A 576 18.01 8.83 20.61
CA LEU A 576 18.04 7.35 20.66
C LEU A 576 17.35 6.70 19.47
N LEU A 577 16.26 7.28 18.97
CA LEU A 577 15.58 6.80 17.78
C LEU A 577 16.37 7.11 16.50
N MET A 578 17.09 8.24 16.47
CA MET A 578 18.05 8.55 15.41
C MET A 578 19.17 7.50 15.39
N LEU A 579 19.80 7.21 16.54
CA LEU A 579 20.83 6.17 16.67
C LEU A 579 20.32 4.81 16.21
N GLN A 580 19.12 4.40 16.64
CA GLN A 580 18.51 3.15 16.20
C GLN A 580 18.36 3.10 14.67
N SER A 581 17.93 4.21 14.07
CA SER A 581 17.70 4.31 12.62
C SER A 581 19.02 4.20 11.84
N VAL A 582 20.05 4.95 12.21
CA VAL A 582 21.36 4.89 11.54
C VAL A 582 22.05 3.54 11.72
N LYS A 583 21.93 2.89 12.90
CA LYS A 583 22.49 1.54 13.12
C LYS A 583 21.85 0.50 12.21
N ARG A 584 20.53 0.54 12.07
CA ARG A 584 19.80 -0.37 11.16
C ARG A 584 20.15 -0.11 9.70
N ALA A 585 20.20 1.16 9.28
CA ALA A 585 20.63 1.53 7.95
C ALA A 585 22.08 1.11 7.66
N PHE A 586 22.98 1.28 8.62
CA PHE A 586 24.40 0.90 8.52
C PHE A 586 24.58 -0.61 8.36
N ALA A 587 23.77 -1.41 9.06
CA ALA A 587 23.79 -2.87 8.95
C ALA A 587 23.34 -3.36 7.56
N ILE A 588 22.47 -2.62 6.85
CA ILE A 588 22.01 -2.96 5.52
C ILE A 588 23.04 -2.55 4.45
N ASN A 589 23.51 -1.30 4.49
CA ASN A 589 24.50 -0.78 3.55
C ASN A 589 25.29 0.37 4.15
N SER A 590 26.47 0.09 4.67
CA SER A 590 27.36 1.07 5.32
C SER A 590 27.92 2.13 4.37
N ASN A 591 27.90 1.89 3.05
CA ASN A 591 28.43 2.82 2.03
C ASN A 591 27.32 3.66 1.34
N ASN A 592 26.07 3.65 1.84
CA ASN A 592 25.00 4.43 1.23
C ASN A 592 25.26 5.94 1.37
N PRO A 593 25.17 6.74 0.29
CA PRO A 593 25.44 8.18 0.31
C PRO A 593 24.50 8.98 1.24
N TRP A 594 23.22 8.67 1.27
CA TRP A 594 22.27 9.33 2.17
C TRP A 594 22.53 8.98 3.65
N LEU A 595 22.91 7.73 3.93
CA LEU A 595 23.33 7.33 5.27
C LEU A 595 24.55 8.13 5.74
N HIS A 596 25.52 8.40 4.86
CA HIS A 596 26.69 9.21 5.19
C HIS A 596 26.28 10.63 5.64
N GLU A 597 25.34 11.26 4.91
CA GLU A 597 24.78 12.56 5.33
C GLU A 597 24.10 12.47 6.70
N CYS A 598 23.29 11.42 6.94
CA CYS A 598 22.60 11.21 8.22
C CYS A 598 23.60 11.03 9.37
N LEU A 599 24.70 10.29 9.17
CA LEU A 599 25.74 10.07 10.18
C LEU A 599 26.43 11.38 10.60
N ILE A 600 26.82 12.21 9.65
CA ILE A 600 27.48 13.51 9.94
C ILE A 600 26.50 14.47 10.61
N LYS A 601 25.27 14.58 10.12
CA LYS A 601 24.21 15.39 10.76
C LYS A 601 23.94 14.93 12.20
N PHE A 602 23.86 13.61 12.40
CA PHE A 602 23.65 13.02 13.74
C PHE A 602 24.77 13.38 14.69
N SER A 603 26.04 13.16 14.31
CA SER A 603 27.18 13.45 15.14
C SER A 603 27.26 14.94 15.52
N LYS A 604 27.10 15.84 14.54
CA LYS A 604 27.09 17.29 14.78
C LYS A 604 25.94 17.71 15.71
N SER A 605 24.75 17.09 15.55
CA SER A 605 23.59 17.35 16.41
C SER A 605 23.81 16.92 17.84
N VAL A 606 24.43 15.74 18.08
CA VAL A 606 24.78 15.26 19.42
C VAL A 606 25.83 16.14 20.08
N SER A 607 26.87 16.56 19.33
CA SER A 607 27.93 17.44 19.86
C SER A 607 27.43 18.84 20.26
N ASN A 608 26.38 19.32 19.62
CA ASN A 608 25.77 20.62 19.92
C ASN A 608 24.80 20.59 21.11
N GLN A 609 24.54 19.41 21.72
CA GLN A 609 23.55 19.27 22.77
C GLN A 609 24.21 19.14 24.13
N SER A 610 24.00 20.14 25.00
CA SER A 610 24.58 20.19 26.34
C SER A 610 23.76 19.55 27.47
N ASN A 611 22.45 19.24 27.20
CA ASN A 611 21.49 18.82 28.24
C ASN A 611 20.96 17.38 28.02
N LEU A 612 21.81 16.44 27.58
CA LEU A 612 21.42 15.04 27.51
C LEU A 612 21.61 14.33 28.88
N PRO A 613 20.69 13.42 29.26
CA PRO A 613 20.92 12.56 30.44
C PRO A 613 22.23 11.77 30.32
N ASP A 614 22.99 11.63 31.41
CA ASP A 614 24.32 10.97 31.41
C ASP A 614 24.31 9.58 30.75
N ILE A 615 23.29 8.76 31.04
CA ILE A 615 23.16 7.43 30.50
C ILE A 615 22.99 7.50 28.96
N VAL A 616 22.18 8.45 28.45
CA VAL A 616 21.95 8.63 27.00
C VAL A 616 23.22 9.08 26.32
N SER A 617 23.96 10.04 26.95
CA SER A 617 25.24 10.52 26.45
C SER A 617 26.29 9.42 26.36
N GLN A 618 26.40 8.55 27.39
CA GLN A 618 27.30 7.40 27.36
C GLN A 618 26.96 6.43 26.19
N VAL A 619 25.68 6.05 26.03
CA VAL A 619 25.26 5.15 24.95
C VAL A 619 25.59 5.76 23.59
N LEU A 620 25.28 7.05 23.38
CA LEU A 620 25.53 7.74 22.11
C LEU A 620 27.05 7.77 21.84
N SER A 621 27.88 8.13 22.83
CA SER A 621 29.34 8.21 22.68
C SER A 621 29.96 6.84 22.35
N GLN A 622 29.56 5.79 23.03
CA GLN A 622 30.07 4.43 22.78
C GLN A 622 29.71 3.92 21.36
N GLU A 623 28.49 4.14 20.93
CA GLU A 623 28.06 3.67 19.62
C GLU A 623 28.64 4.53 18.49
N MET A 624 28.78 5.83 18.70
CA MET A 624 29.42 6.72 17.72
C MET A 624 30.91 6.38 17.55
N GLN A 625 31.63 6.08 18.62
CA GLN A 625 33.03 5.63 18.54
C GLN A 625 33.19 4.40 17.63
N LYS A 626 32.26 3.44 17.72
CA LYS A 626 32.28 2.26 16.84
C LYS A 626 32.07 2.61 15.37
N ILE A 627 31.19 3.58 15.07
CA ILE A 627 30.85 3.99 13.69
C ILE A 627 31.96 4.84 13.08
N PHE A 628 32.46 5.84 13.81
CA PHE A 628 33.46 6.80 13.31
C PHE A 628 34.91 6.35 13.48
N VAL A 629 35.16 5.23 14.19
CA VAL A 629 36.48 4.66 14.40
C VAL A 629 37.50 5.73 14.94
N ASN A 630 37.05 6.54 15.87
CA ASN A 630 37.83 7.65 16.48
C ASN A 630 38.35 8.72 15.52
N LYS A 631 37.73 8.87 14.32
CA LYS A 631 38.04 9.93 13.35
C LYS A 631 37.17 11.16 13.62
N ASP A 632 37.73 12.34 13.37
CA ASP A 632 36.95 13.57 13.30
C ASP A 632 36.05 13.56 12.07
N LEU A 633 35.02 14.40 12.07
CA LEU A 633 34.00 14.41 11.02
C LEU A 633 34.53 14.82 9.64
N GLU A 634 35.54 15.69 9.61
CA GLU A 634 36.15 16.13 8.36
C GLU A 634 36.96 14.99 7.73
N SER A 635 37.83 14.34 8.49
CA SER A 635 38.59 13.17 8.05
C SER A 635 37.69 12.01 7.65
N PHE A 636 36.59 11.80 8.37
CA PHE A 636 35.59 10.78 8.03
C PHE A 636 34.93 11.08 6.67
N ASN A 637 34.59 12.34 6.40
CA ASN A 637 34.03 12.75 5.11
C ASN A 637 35.06 12.68 3.97
N GLU A 638 36.33 13.09 4.22
CA GLU A 638 37.39 12.97 3.20
C GLU A 638 37.67 11.53 2.82
N ASP A 639 37.68 10.62 3.78
CA ASP A 639 37.87 9.19 3.51
C ASP A 639 36.70 8.59 2.72
N PHE A 640 35.47 9.07 2.97
CA PHE A 640 34.29 8.67 2.18
C PHE A 640 34.43 9.15 0.75
N LEU A 641 34.82 10.38 0.50
CA LEU A 641 35.05 10.93 -0.83
C LEU A 641 36.17 10.20 -1.57
N LYS A 642 37.28 9.88 -0.90
CA LYS A 642 38.40 9.13 -1.49
C LYS A 642 37.99 7.72 -1.91
N ARG A 643 37.25 6.99 -1.05
CA ARG A 643 36.80 5.64 -1.34
C ARG A 643 35.79 5.58 -2.50
N ASN A 644 35.00 6.63 -2.69
CA ASN A 644 33.91 6.68 -3.66
C ASN A 644 34.17 7.68 -4.79
N ALA A 645 35.42 7.94 -5.13
CA ALA A 645 35.81 8.98 -6.07
C ALA A 645 35.26 8.82 -7.51
N THR A 646 34.72 7.66 -7.85
CA THR A 646 34.16 7.34 -9.18
C THR A 646 32.62 7.40 -9.25
N SER A 647 31.93 7.72 -8.14
CA SER A 647 30.47 7.81 -8.09
C SER A 647 30.01 9.23 -7.78
N LEU A 648 29.35 9.86 -8.74
CA LEU A 648 28.82 11.22 -8.61
C LEU A 648 27.83 11.35 -7.46
N GLN A 649 27.03 10.31 -7.22
CA GLN A 649 26.04 10.28 -6.14
C GLN A 649 26.70 10.36 -4.75
N HIS A 650 27.84 9.65 -4.56
CA HIS A 650 28.62 9.71 -3.32
C HIS A 650 29.38 11.03 -3.19
N LEU A 651 29.94 11.51 -4.31
CA LEU A 651 30.62 12.81 -4.34
C LEU A 651 29.67 13.94 -3.98
N LEU A 652 28.42 13.93 -4.46
CA LEU A 652 27.40 14.89 -4.11
C LEU A 652 27.13 14.90 -2.59
N SER A 653 26.91 13.73 -1.98
CA SER A 653 26.65 13.62 -0.54
C SER A 653 27.84 14.08 0.31
N GLY A 654 29.06 13.67 -0.06
CA GLY A 654 30.28 14.11 0.61
C GLY A 654 30.54 15.61 0.46
N ALA A 655 30.23 16.18 -0.70
CA ALA A 655 30.35 17.62 -0.97
C ALA A 655 29.32 18.44 -0.15
N LYS A 656 28.05 17.97 -0.08
CA LYS A 656 27.05 18.57 0.82
C LYS A 656 27.52 18.58 2.26
N MET A 657 28.11 17.50 2.71
CA MET A 657 28.61 17.40 4.08
C MET A 657 29.88 18.24 4.30
N MET A 658 30.74 18.41 3.29
CA MET A 658 31.87 19.33 3.35
C MET A 658 31.40 20.77 3.61
N TYR A 659 30.42 21.25 2.87
CA TYR A 659 29.84 22.58 3.05
C TYR A 659 29.05 22.70 4.37
N PHE A 660 28.35 21.65 4.77
CA PHE A 660 27.61 21.60 6.04
C PHE A 660 28.53 21.70 7.26
N LEU A 661 29.71 21.09 7.21
CA LEU A 661 30.71 21.14 8.29
C LEU A 661 31.42 22.52 8.32
N ASP A 662 31.83 23.01 7.16
CA ASP A 662 32.55 24.27 7.03
C ASP A 662 32.06 25.04 5.78
N LYS A 663 31.30 26.12 6.00
CA LYS A 663 30.73 26.96 4.93
C LYS A 663 31.81 27.68 4.11
N SER A 664 33.04 27.88 4.62
CA SER A 664 34.12 28.49 3.91
C SER A 664 34.64 27.67 2.71
N ARG A 665 34.33 26.36 2.71
CA ARG A 665 34.73 25.42 1.64
C ARG A 665 33.69 25.29 0.50
N GLN A 666 32.83 26.30 0.30
CA GLN A 666 31.77 26.30 -0.70
C GLN A 666 32.28 25.97 -2.11
N GLU A 667 33.30 26.70 -2.59
CA GLU A 667 33.86 26.52 -3.94
C GLU A 667 34.41 25.08 -4.14
N LYS A 668 35.15 24.59 -3.13
CA LYS A 668 35.69 23.21 -3.19
C LYS A 668 34.60 22.17 -3.18
N ALA A 669 33.55 22.39 -2.38
CA ALA A 669 32.40 21.47 -2.32
C ALA A 669 31.65 21.42 -3.66
N ILE A 670 31.39 22.58 -4.28
CA ILE A 670 30.75 22.66 -5.59
C ILE A 670 31.60 21.97 -6.65
N ALA A 671 32.93 22.24 -6.68
CA ALA A 671 33.83 21.60 -7.64
C ALA A 671 33.83 20.08 -7.53
N VAL A 672 33.71 19.52 -6.31
CA VAL A 672 33.58 18.06 -6.10
C VAL A 672 32.21 17.56 -6.58
N ALA A 673 31.11 18.27 -6.28
CA ALA A 673 29.76 17.86 -6.63
C ALA A 673 29.47 17.93 -8.14
N THR A 674 30.10 18.86 -8.87
CA THR A 674 29.90 19.10 -10.31
C THR A 674 30.91 18.37 -11.21
N ARG A 675 31.69 17.47 -10.65
CA ARG A 675 32.71 16.73 -11.36
C ARG A 675 32.11 15.79 -12.42
N LEU A 676 32.55 15.94 -13.68
CA LEU A 676 32.01 15.19 -14.84
C LEU A 676 33.10 14.51 -15.68
N ASP A 677 34.31 14.35 -15.13
CA ASP A 677 35.42 13.71 -15.84
C ASP A 677 35.16 12.22 -16.19
N GLU A 678 36.02 11.61 -16.95
CA GLU A 678 35.89 10.23 -17.44
C GLU A 678 35.91 9.18 -16.32
N THR A 679 36.45 9.50 -15.15
CA THR A 679 36.50 8.59 -14.02
C THR A 679 35.15 8.31 -13.39
N ILE A 680 34.17 9.19 -13.60
CA ILE A 680 32.80 9.06 -13.05
C ILE A 680 32.01 8.04 -13.87
N LYS A 681 31.51 7.00 -13.19
CA LYS A 681 30.82 5.86 -13.81
C LYS A 681 29.28 6.01 -13.86
N ASP A 682 28.70 6.79 -12.96
CA ASP A 682 27.25 6.91 -12.77
C ASP A 682 26.66 8.22 -13.32
N LYS A 683 27.17 8.69 -14.46
CA LYS A 683 26.68 9.89 -15.19
C LYS A 683 25.37 9.59 -15.93
N ASN A 684 24.29 9.35 -15.20
CA ASN A 684 22.97 9.18 -15.77
C ASN A 684 22.07 10.38 -15.47
N VAL A 685 21.01 10.58 -16.26
CA VAL A 685 20.07 11.72 -16.13
C VAL A 685 19.63 11.95 -14.70
N LYS A 686 19.26 10.87 -13.98
CA LYS A 686 18.76 10.97 -12.61
C LYS A 686 19.80 11.53 -11.63
N THR A 687 21.05 11.09 -11.75
CA THR A 687 22.14 11.56 -10.88
C THR A 687 22.52 13.01 -11.21
N LEU A 688 22.59 13.34 -12.50
CA LEU A 688 22.90 14.70 -12.95
C LEU A 688 21.81 15.70 -12.53
N VAL A 689 20.53 15.34 -12.63
CA VAL A 689 19.39 16.16 -12.16
C VAL A 689 19.47 16.38 -10.65
N LYS A 690 19.82 15.37 -9.85
CA LYS A 690 19.99 15.53 -8.39
C LYS A 690 21.08 16.53 -8.02
N VAL A 691 22.17 16.59 -8.79
CA VAL A 691 23.21 17.61 -8.58
C VAL A 691 22.67 18.99 -8.91
N SER A 692 21.95 19.14 -10.04
CA SER A 692 21.30 20.41 -10.42
C SER A 692 20.31 20.88 -9.34
N GLU A 693 19.48 19.98 -8.81
CA GLU A 693 18.55 20.27 -7.72
C GLU A 693 19.28 20.74 -6.46
N ALA A 694 20.39 20.08 -6.11
CA ALA A 694 21.19 20.44 -4.95
C ALA A 694 21.91 21.80 -5.07
N LEU A 695 22.21 22.23 -6.28
CA LEU A 695 22.75 23.58 -6.53
C LEU A 695 21.67 24.67 -6.40
N LEU A 696 20.39 24.31 -6.65
CA LEU A 696 19.27 25.25 -6.58
C LEU A 696 18.58 25.28 -5.20
N ASP A 697 18.61 24.19 -4.44
CA ASP A 697 17.87 24.06 -3.18
C ASP A 697 18.55 24.71 -1.98
N GLY A 698 19.69 25.35 -2.18
CA GLY A 698 20.49 26.00 -1.14
C GLY A 698 21.42 25.06 -0.37
N SER A 699 21.52 23.77 -0.75
CA SER A 699 22.44 22.80 -0.13
C SER A 699 23.92 23.27 -0.15
N PHE A 700 24.28 24.16 -1.05
CA PHE A 700 25.60 24.78 -1.18
C PHE A 700 25.57 26.29 -1.00
N GLY A 701 24.46 26.89 -0.53
CA GLY A 701 24.25 28.33 -0.50
C GLY A 701 23.88 28.89 -1.87
N ILE A 702 24.16 30.18 -2.11
CA ILE A 702 23.86 30.82 -3.40
C ILE A 702 24.96 30.46 -4.39
N CYS A 703 24.63 29.79 -5.49
CA CYS A 703 25.58 29.33 -6.50
C CYS A 703 25.00 29.35 -7.94
N ASN A 704 24.29 30.40 -8.31
CA ASN A 704 23.58 30.51 -9.59
C ASN A 704 24.52 30.44 -10.83
N SER A 705 25.71 31.00 -10.78
CA SER A 705 26.68 30.90 -11.89
C SER A 705 27.18 29.48 -12.08
N GLN A 706 27.52 28.79 -10.99
CA GLN A 706 28.00 27.41 -11.02
C GLN A 706 26.90 26.44 -11.47
N TYR A 707 25.63 26.74 -11.14
CA TYR A 707 24.50 26.00 -11.66
C TYR A 707 24.40 26.10 -13.19
N GLU A 708 24.53 27.32 -13.76
CA GLU A 708 24.47 27.52 -15.23
C GLU A 708 25.64 26.84 -15.94
N GLU A 709 26.85 26.92 -15.40
CA GLU A 709 28.03 26.22 -15.92
C GLU A 709 27.82 24.72 -15.92
N TYR A 710 27.30 24.19 -14.80
CA TYR A 710 27.00 22.75 -14.69
C TYR A 710 25.88 22.33 -15.64
N ARG A 711 24.81 23.12 -15.77
CA ARG A 711 23.71 22.89 -16.71
C ARG A 711 24.21 22.79 -18.16
N MET A 712 25.08 23.75 -18.58
CA MET A 712 25.68 23.70 -19.91
C MET A 712 26.58 22.48 -20.11
N ALA A 713 27.41 22.12 -19.13
CA ALA A 713 28.23 20.92 -19.19
C ALA A 713 27.39 19.63 -19.30
N CYS A 714 26.27 19.54 -18.55
CA CYS A 714 25.32 18.45 -18.67
C CYS A 714 24.60 18.42 -20.01
N HIS A 715 24.27 19.60 -20.59
CA HIS A 715 23.69 19.69 -21.93
C HIS A 715 24.65 19.17 -23.02
N HIS A 716 25.92 19.43 -22.90
CA HIS A 716 26.92 18.86 -23.81
C HIS A 716 27.03 17.35 -23.73
N LEU A 717 26.88 16.79 -22.51
CA LEU A 717 26.89 15.33 -22.30
C LEU A 717 25.59 14.66 -22.76
N LEU A 718 24.47 15.31 -22.59
CA LEU A 718 23.11 14.79 -22.82
C LEU A 718 22.24 15.84 -23.55
N PRO A 719 22.50 16.11 -24.85
CA PRO A 719 21.88 17.22 -25.57
C PRO A 719 20.36 17.14 -25.73
N PHE A 720 19.79 15.96 -25.61
CA PHE A 720 18.34 15.74 -25.75
C PHE A 720 17.57 15.72 -24.42
N THR A 721 18.27 15.87 -23.28
CA THR A 721 17.62 15.83 -21.96
C THR A 721 16.95 17.16 -21.66
N SER A 722 15.62 17.15 -21.48
CA SER A 722 14.81 18.34 -21.25
C SER A 722 15.22 19.16 -20.00
N ALA A 723 15.80 18.52 -18.99
CA ALA A 723 16.24 19.16 -17.76
C ALA A 723 17.43 20.13 -17.94
N PHE A 724 18.20 19.97 -19.01
CA PHE A 724 19.43 20.75 -19.27
C PHE A 724 19.35 21.65 -20.50
N LEU A 725 18.16 21.74 -21.15
CA LEU A 725 17.97 22.61 -22.29
C LEU A 725 18.16 24.09 -21.90
N PRO A 726 18.79 24.94 -22.75
CA PRO A 726 18.92 26.34 -22.51
C PRO A 726 17.57 27.06 -22.39
N ALA A 727 17.48 28.10 -21.56
CA ALA A 727 16.28 28.90 -21.45
C ALA A 727 15.96 29.55 -22.81
N VAL A 728 14.67 29.57 -23.20
CA VAL A 728 14.20 29.95 -24.57
C VAL A 728 14.66 31.39 -25.03
N ASN A 729 15.12 32.21 -24.11
CA ASN A 729 15.57 33.59 -24.43
C ASN A 729 16.98 33.67 -25.02
N GLU A 730 17.79 32.60 -25.04
CA GLU A 730 19.16 32.61 -25.57
C GLU A 730 19.28 32.08 -27.01
N VAL A 731 18.22 31.58 -27.61
CA VAL A 731 18.23 30.90 -28.92
C VAL A 731 18.41 31.87 -30.11
N HIS A 732 18.29 33.18 -29.90
CA HIS A 732 18.43 34.15 -30.99
C HIS A 732 19.86 34.60 -31.34
N SER A 733 20.89 34.15 -30.58
CA SER A 733 22.29 34.56 -30.86
C SER A 733 23.18 33.49 -31.52
N HIS A 734 22.72 32.22 -31.66
CA HIS A 734 23.54 31.13 -32.24
C HIS A 734 22.95 30.40 -33.45
N SER A 735 21.89 30.92 -34.09
CA SER A 735 21.31 30.30 -35.29
C SER A 735 22.10 30.54 -36.60
N ALA A 736 23.35 31.06 -36.54
CA ALA A 736 24.18 31.33 -37.72
C ALA A 736 25.24 30.24 -38.06
N ALA A 737 25.33 29.15 -37.32
CA ALA A 737 26.46 28.22 -37.48
C ALA A 737 26.09 26.72 -37.74
N LEU A 738 24.83 26.33 -37.95
CA LEU A 738 24.47 24.93 -38.23
C LEU A 738 23.47 24.78 -39.39
N ASN A 739 23.86 25.31 -40.55
CA ASN A 739 23.34 24.85 -41.83
C ASN A 739 24.37 23.89 -42.43
N HIS A 740 24.33 22.62 -42.07
CA HIS A 740 24.87 21.53 -42.92
C HIS A 740 24.20 20.19 -42.62
N THR A 741 23.51 19.74 -43.69
CA THR A 741 23.25 18.36 -44.11
C THR A 741 22.24 17.53 -43.29
N SER A 742 21.01 17.63 -43.80
CA SER A 742 20.06 16.49 -43.87
C SER A 742 20.69 15.29 -44.57
N ASN A 743 20.95 14.23 -43.85
CA ASN A 743 21.13 12.87 -44.39
C ASN A 743 20.44 11.87 -43.45
N TYR A 744 19.14 11.80 -43.60
CA TYR A 744 18.32 10.75 -42.96
C TYR A 744 17.47 9.96 -44.00
N ASP A 745 18.08 9.66 -45.17
CA ASP A 745 17.43 8.86 -46.22
C ASP A 745 18.16 7.58 -46.57
N VAL A 746 18.96 6.98 -45.69
CA VAL A 746 19.73 5.75 -46.02
C VAL A 746 19.52 4.58 -45.02
N LEU A 747 18.53 4.60 -44.14
CA LEU A 747 18.31 3.44 -43.24
C LEU A 747 16.88 2.87 -43.28
N ALA A 748 16.14 3.08 -44.35
CA ALA A 748 14.80 2.53 -44.53
C ALA A 748 14.73 1.32 -45.50
N ASN A 749 15.88 0.73 -45.94
CA ASN A 749 15.87 -0.36 -46.92
C ASN A 749 16.66 -1.62 -46.51
N GLU A 750 16.96 -1.81 -45.22
CA GLU A 750 17.50 -3.12 -44.77
C GLU A 750 16.96 -3.43 -43.36
N MET A 751 15.66 -3.82 -43.22
CA MET A 751 15.11 -4.78 -42.27
C MET A 751 13.68 -5.16 -42.69
#